data_42fa9d0837563bde33b732887ad15866
#
_entry.id   42fa9d0837563bde33b732887ad15866
#
_cell.length_a   1.000
_cell.length_b   1.000
_cell.length_c   1.000
_cell.angle_alpha   90.00
_cell.angle_beta   90.00
_cell.angle_gamma   90.00
#
_symmetry.space_group_name_H-M   'P 1'
#
loop_
_entity.id
_entity.type
_entity.pdbx_description
1 polymer ?
#
loop_
_entity_poly.entity_id
_entity_poly.type
_entity_poly.pdbx_seq_one_letter_code
_entity_poly.pdbx_strand_id
1 'polypeptide(L)'
;MNEMSIEQALQELKQAKNDPQSLAVTTAKIACDQIHPQLFEILQVAAIPHWIDNEILAHLLQTDLATSQQWLSLLQQLPMLESYAYRQGWNVHEATRLALRKTLANADSSRFLDLTDSCINYFSARSQYQHIEHLYHSLGSMNPGAAQKLLDFYNEASRLGHYDIQQALVLVLEELINSQLLDGVILARTLIVRASIRGSRITTSLAKKQARQALTLFQQAGDEEGEADAYQWLGTVLQTEGQIKAALEAYQTGKDIVQRLTGRHPENQKCIKDLSIFHHCIGRAMEAQGSLDNALASYQQQMNIMLSLIKLAPENTEYIRHLSIAHNSIGNTLKAKGNLTGAMQAYQAYKDKISILLLENTENNELLRELAIAHTCIGSVSEALGNLTSALQEYRSSKSILSRLNTLDPDNSDWLWDLSCSHNYIGNILSNQGNLNGALEEFKSYMGIFRRLTLQDPDNSTWLRELSVSHCSIGGVFQAQGNLTEALKEYQTYLQIIKGLCDRDPNNSYWLMDLAVSHDCIGSILQAQGELDRALAEFQIYQNIMQELTQRDSSNSLWLQALAASYNKIGRVQQDQGQHKQALQAFNTYKNLISELNQQDLQNTIWQRDLSIAHICVGSILQADGQLTEALKAFEAAKLIIQKLSQTEPTHSGWLSDLANCHAWISNCLVTQGNLTDALDDRQAEIAILQNLLTINPNNTDWQVTLNNALNSLAELQQLIQNQHSH
;
A
#
# COMPACT_ATOMS: atom_id res chain seq x y z
N MET A 1 22.81 11.09 59.33
CA MET A 1 22.10 10.26 58.36
C MET A 1 20.63 10.22 58.75
N ASN A 2 19.75 10.94 58.12
CA ASN A 2 18.32 10.79 58.35
C ASN A 2 17.87 9.54 57.57
N GLU A 3 17.84 8.39 58.26
CA GLU A 3 17.14 7.21 57.74
C GLU A 3 15.66 7.57 57.67
N MET A 4 15.11 7.62 56.46
CA MET A 4 13.68 7.74 56.24
C MET A 4 13.00 6.56 56.94
N SER A 5 12.11 6.85 57.93
CA SER A 5 11.43 5.76 58.62
C SER A 5 10.55 4.97 57.65
N ILE A 6 10.39 3.66 57.86
CA ILE A 6 9.49 2.81 57.07
C ILE A 6 8.08 3.40 56.96
N GLU A 7 7.64 4.07 58.04
CA GLU A 7 6.33 4.76 58.08
C GLU A 7 6.25 5.95 57.11
N GLN A 8 7.34 6.75 57.04
CA GLN A 8 7.43 7.88 56.09
C GLN A 8 7.44 7.39 54.65
N ALA A 9 8.25 6.35 54.33
CA ALA A 9 8.29 5.73 53.00
C ALA A 9 6.92 5.17 52.58
N LEU A 10 6.22 4.48 53.48
CA LEU A 10 4.86 3.99 53.23
C LEU A 10 3.83 5.10 53.03
N GLN A 11 3.98 6.23 53.71
CA GLN A 11 3.11 7.36 53.56
C GLN A 11 3.30 8.06 52.20
N GLU A 12 4.55 8.25 51.77
CA GLU A 12 4.89 8.81 50.45
C GLU A 12 4.38 7.93 49.33
N LEU A 13 4.60 6.58 49.40
CA LEU A 13 4.06 5.63 48.41
C LEU A 13 2.52 5.64 48.36
N LYS A 14 1.84 5.77 49.49
CA LYS A 14 0.38 5.87 49.55
C LYS A 14 -0.14 7.16 48.87
N GLN A 15 0.57 8.25 49.02
CA GLN A 15 0.23 9.51 48.37
C GLN A 15 0.43 9.46 46.85
N ALA A 16 1.49 8.78 46.40
CA ALA A 16 1.81 8.62 44.98
C ALA A 16 0.99 7.49 44.26
N LYS A 17 0.27 6.65 45.00
CA LYS A 17 -0.37 5.41 44.52
C LYS A 17 -1.30 5.61 43.31
N ASN A 18 -1.94 6.75 43.17
CA ASN A 18 -2.92 7.04 42.14
C ASN A 18 -2.31 7.64 40.85
N ASP A 19 -1.03 7.99 40.87
CA ASP A 19 -0.29 8.52 39.73
C ASP A 19 0.96 7.63 39.46
N PRO A 20 0.98 6.85 38.39
CA PRO A 20 2.09 5.97 38.05
C PRO A 20 3.43 6.69 37.94
N GLN A 21 3.46 7.95 37.50
CA GLN A 21 4.69 8.74 37.38
C GLN A 21 5.23 9.12 38.76
N SER A 22 4.40 9.69 39.61
CA SER A 22 4.76 10.01 40.99
C SER A 22 5.18 8.76 41.76
N LEU A 23 4.53 7.63 41.54
CA LEU A 23 4.88 6.36 42.17
C LEU A 23 6.28 5.88 41.76
N ALA A 24 6.60 5.95 40.45
CA ALA A 24 7.91 5.55 39.96
C ALA A 24 9.04 6.42 40.50
N VAL A 25 8.85 7.75 40.56
CA VAL A 25 9.83 8.69 41.10
C VAL A 25 10.01 8.50 42.61
N THR A 26 8.92 8.34 43.37
CA THR A 26 8.96 8.11 44.78
C THR A 26 9.67 6.81 45.15
N THR A 27 9.37 5.72 44.39
CA THR A 27 10.02 4.44 44.56
C THR A 27 11.53 4.54 44.29
N ALA A 28 11.91 5.22 43.20
CA ALA A 28 13.31 5.42 42.85
C ALA A 28 14.05 6.24 43.91
N LYS A 29 13.44 7.30 44.45
CA LYS A 29 14.01 8.12 45.51
C LYS A 29 14.25 7.32 46.79
N ILE A 30 13.25 6.57 47.25
CA ILE A 30 13.37 5.72 48.45
C ILE A 30 14.50 4.72 48.27
N ALA A 31 14.59 4.05 47.10
CA ALA A 31 15.66 3.07 46.84
C ALA A 31 17.05 3.73 46.86
N CYS A 32 17.20 4.93 46.28
CA CYS A 32 18.46 5.67 46.30
C CYS A 32 18.88 6.10 47.72
N ASP A 33 17.96 6.64 48.50
CA ASP A 33 18.21 7.15 49.86
C ASP A 33 18.67 6.06 50.81
N GLN A 34 18.31 4.78 50.56
CA GLN A 34 18.79 3.63 51.31
C GLN A 34 20.26 3.29 51.01
N ILE A 35 20.80 3.64 49.87
CA ILE A 35 22.16 3.35 49.44
C ILE A 35 23.09 4.54 49.75
N HIS A 36 22.74 5.72 49.21
CA HIS A 36 23.53 6.94 49.37
C HIS A 36 22.66 8.20 49.18
N PRO A 37 22.77 9.24 50.06
CA PRO A 37 21.92 10.42 50.01
C PRO A 37 21.93 11.20 48.68
N GLN A 38 23.02 11.18 47.93
CA GLN A 38 23.15 11.90 46.66
C GLN A 38 22.82 11.01 45.45
N LEU A 39 22.53 9.71 45.66
CA LEU A 39 22.34 8.78 44.56
C LEU A 39 21.12 9.11 43.72
N PHE A 40 20.07 9.72 44.28
CA PHE A 40 18.91 10.12 43.56
C PHE A 40 19.22 11.22 42.51
N GLU A 41 20.08 12.19 42.86
CA GLU A 41 20.53 13.19 41.90
C GLU A 41 21.35 12.58 40.75
N ILE A 42 22.20 11.61 41.07
CA ILE A 42 22.98 10.88 40.05
C ILE A 42 22.08 10.02 39.18
N LEU A 43 21.04 9.40 39.74
CA LEU A 43 20.05 8.64 38.97
C LEU A 43 19.25 9.54 38.01
N GLN A 44 18.91 10.76 38.42
CA GLN A 44 18.28 11.73 37.55
C GLN A 44 19.18 12.08 36.34
N VAL A 45 20.49 12.25 36.55
CA VAL A 45 21.45 12.47 35.47
C VAL A 45 21.55 11.22 34.56
N ALA A 46 21.63 10.02 35.15
CA ALA A 46 21.68 8.76 34.44
C ALA A 46 20.41 8.45 33.63
N ALA A 47 19.30 9.06 33.99
CA ALA A 47 18.01 8.91 33.29
C ALA A 47 17.84 9.83 32.09
N ILE A 48 18.77 10.75 31.80
CA ILE A 48 18.68 11.66 30.65
C ILE A 48 18.90 10.91 29.32
N PRO A 49 20.01 10.17 29.08
CA PRO A 49 20.17 9.35 27.90
C PRO A 49 19.39 8.02 27.99
N HIS A 50 19.24 7.31 26.88
CA HIS A 50 18.63 5.96 26.88
C HIS A 50 19.51 4.93 27.58
N TRP A 51 20.81 5.13 27.58
CA TRP A 51 21.78 4.23 28.19
C TRP A 51 23.01 5.01 28.70
N ILE A 52 23.68 4.47 29.67
CA ILE A 52 24.90 5.02 30.26
C ILE A 52 26.01 3.97 30.31
N ASP A 53 27.23 4.44 30.17
CA ASP A 53 28.44 3.77 30.56
C ASP A 53 29.27 4.71 31.43
N ASN A 54 30.49 4.28 31.79
CA ASN A 54 31.35 5.11 32.62
C ASN A 54 31.77 6.44 31.95
N GLU A 55 31.92 6.45 30.61
CA GLU A 55 32.33 7.64 29.87
C GLU A 55 31.17 8.66 29.75
N ILE A 56 29.96 8.18 29.44
CA ILE A 56 28.77 9.03 29.34
C ILE A 56 28.49 9.65 30.72
N LEU A 57 28.52 8.83 31.76
CA LEU A 57 28.23 9.30 33.12
C LEU A 57 29.29 10.33 33.61
N ALA A 58 30.59 10.08 33.33
CA ALA A 58 31.66 11.03 33.62
C ALA A 58 31.47 12.36 32.92
N HIS A 59 31.08 12.33 31.65
CA HIS A 59 30.80 13.53 30.86
C HIS A 59 29.63 14.34 31.42
N LEU A 60 28.51 13.67 31.75
CA LEU A 60 27.33 14.32 32.26
C LEU A 60 27.51 14.87 33.67
N LEU A 61 28.32 14.21 34.51
CA LEU A 61 28.63 14.69 35.86
C LEU A 61 29.81 15.67 35.90
N GLN A 62 30.48 15.88 34.76
CA GLN A 62 31.66 16.73 34.64
C GLN A 62 32.75 16.30 35.63
N THR A 63 33.02 14.97 35.73
CA THR A 63 33.96 14.36 36.68
C THR A 63 34.94 13.41 35.97
N ASP A 64 35.94 12.96 36.69
CA ASP A 64 36.88 11.96 36.18
C ASP A 64 36.26 10.54 36.13
N LEU A 65 36.87 9.65 35.32
CA LEU A 65 36.38 8.27 35.12
C LEU A 65 36.38 7.43 36.41
N ALA A 66 37.26 7.71 37.38
CA ALA A 66 37.33 6.95 38.62
C ALA A 66 36.15 7.29 39.53
N THR A 67 35.82 8.57 39.66
CA THR A 67 34.66 9.08 40.39
C THR A 67 33.35 8.60 39.74
N SER A 68 33.27 8.68 38.42
CA SER A 68 32.11 8.19 37.66
C SER A 68 31.90 6.67 37.88
N GLN A 69 32.97 5.89 37.88
CA GLN A 69 32.90 4.44 38.13
C GLN A 69 32.36 4.10 39.52
N GLN A 70 32.69 4.93 40.53
CA GLN A 70 32.10 4.74 41.87
C GLN A 70 30.58 4.97 41.85
N TRP A 71 30.13 6.04 41.21
CA TRP A 71 28.70 6.31 41.07
C TRP A 71 28.00 5.22 40.28
N LEU A 72 28.59 4.77 39.18
CA LEU A 72 28.01 3.69 38.35
C LEU A 72 27.87 2.40 39.16
N SER A 73 28.86 2.08 40.04
CA SER A 73 28.80 0.90 40.90
C SER A 73 27.71 0.98 41.98
N LEU A 74 27.36 2.19 42.44
CA LEU A 74 26.22 2.41 43.33
C LEU A 74 24.89 2.32 42.58
N LEU A 75 24.80 2.91 41.37
CA LEU A 75 23.62 2.81 40.52
C LEU A 75 23.28 1.34 40.18
N GLN A 76 24.27 0.51 39.93
CA GLN A 76 24.09 -0.93 39.63
C GLN A 76 23.42 -1.72 40.76
N GLN A 77 23.33 -1.19 41.98
CA GLN A 77 22.63 -1.82 43.09
C GLN A 77 21.12 -1.48 43.06
N LEU A 78 20.70 -0.57 42.23
CA LEU A 78 19.30 -0.17 42.15
C LEU A 78 18.49 -1.15 41.27
N PRO A 79 17.28 -1.56 41.72
CA PRO A 79 16.46 -2.52 40.99
C PRO A 79 15.91 -2.00 39.67
N MET A 80 15.96 -0.68 39.42
CA MET A 80 15.54 -0.07 38.19
C MET A 80 16.67 0.16 37.17
N LEU A 81 17.90 -0.27 37.48
CA LEU A 81 19.02 -0.22 36.53
C LEU A 81 19.24 -1.62 35.93
N GLU A 82 19.18 -1.71 34.63
CA GLU A 82 19.26 -2.94 33.84
C GLU A 82 20.53 -2.97 33.00
N SER A 83 21.14 -4.15 32.81
CA SER A 83 22.27 -4.31 31.90
C SER A 83 21.81 -4.15 30.46
N TYR A 84 22.47 -3.26 29.72
CA TYR A 84 22.25 -3.04 28.28
C TYR A 84 23.41 -3.64 27.49
N ALA A 85 23.41 -4.97 27.38
CA ALA A 85 24.50 -5.76 26.81
C ALA A 85 24.89 -5.34 25.39
N TYR A 86 23.91 -4.92 24.58
CA TYR A 86 24.13 -4.48 23.19
C TYR A 86 25.05 -3.25 23.08
N ARG A 87 25.07 -2.37 24.10
CA ARG A 87 25.92 -1.17 24.18
C ARG A 87 27.02 -1.28 25.21
N GLN A 88 27.19 -2.44 25.84
CA GLN A 88 28.13 -2.65 26.91
C GLN A 88 27.96 -1.65 28.08
N GLY A 89 26.72 -1.25 28.34
CA GLY A 89 26.34 -0.23 29.31
C GLY A 89 25.14 -0.65 30.15
N TRP A 90 24.46 0.35 30.70
CA TRP A 90 23.31 0.21 31.57
C TRP A 90 22.22 1.16 31.18
N ASN A 91 20.97 0.78 31.35
CA ASN A 91 19.81 1.66 31.16
C ASN A 91 18.98 1.72 32.43
N VAL A 92 18.39 2.89 32.67
CA VAL A 92 17.32 3.04 33.66
C VAL A 92 16.04 2.49 33.05
N HIS A 93 15.33 1.62 33.76
CA HIS A 93 14.05 1.06 33.29
C HIS A 93 13.15 2.14 32.74
N GLU A 94 12.58 1.93 31.56
CA GLU A 94 11.92 2.97 30.73
C GLU A 94 10.88 3.79 31.51
N ALA A 95 9.96 3.14 32.23
CA ALA A 95 8.92 3.85 32.99
C ALA A 95 9.52 4.78 34.06
N THR A 96 10.59 4.36 34.73
CA THR A 96 11.31 5.17 35.74
C THR A 96 12.06 6.31 35.06
N ARG A 97 12.73 6.04 33.94
CA ARG A 97 13.48 7.03 33.17
C ARG A 97 12.59 8.16 32.71
N LEU A 98 11.44 7.84 32.09
CA LEU A 98 10.47 8.82 31.60
C LEU A 98 9.89 9.66 32.75
N ALA A 99 9.55 9.04 33.87
CA ALA A 99 9.05 9.73 35.05
C ALA A 99 10.08 10.70 35.64
N LEU A 100 11.35 10.28 35.76
CA LEU A 100 12.45 11.12 36.27
C LEU A 100 12.73 12.31 35.34
N ARG A 101 12.77 12.09 34.02
CA ARG A 101 12.96 13.15 33.00
C ARG A 101 11.87 14.21 33.09
N LYS A 102 10.60 13.78 33.11
CA LYS A 102 9.46 14.69 33.19
C LYS A 102 9.45 15.46 34.52
N THR A 103 9.78 14.80 35.62
CA THR A 103 9.85 15.45 36.93
C THR A 103 10.98 16.46 36.95
N LEU A 104 12.16 16.17 36.43
CA LEU A 104 13.29 17.10 36.36
C LEU A 104 12.95 18.28 35.44
N ALA A 105 12.40 18.06 34.28
CA ALA A 105 11.99 19.12 33.33
C ALA A 105 10.98 20.10 33.95
N ASN A 106 10.06 19.60 34.79
CA ASN A 106 9.06 20.41 35.46
C ASN A 106 9.59 21.12 36.74
N ALA A 107 10.49 20.49 37.49
CA ALA A 107 11.02 21.02 38.74
C ALA A 107 12.22 21.95 38.53
N ASP A 108 13.10 21.64 37.59
CA ASP A 108 14.29 22.40 37.26
C ASP A 108 14.59 22.30 35.73
N SER A 109 13.84 23.12 34.99
CA SER A 109 13.95 23.15 33.52
C SER A 109 15.36 23.55 33.04
N SER A 110 16.06 24.43 33.77
CA SER A 110 17.42 24.84 33.39
C SER A 110 18.38 23.67 33.46
N ARG A 111 18.39 22.93 34.57
CA ARG A 111 19.23 21.75 34.76
C ARG A 111 18.89 20.64 33.77
N PHE A 112 17.61 20.47 33.46
CA PHE A 112 17.18 19.50 32.43
C PHE A 112 17.76 19.84 31.05
N LEU A 113 17.70 21.11 30.67
CA LEU A 113 18.25 21.59 29.40
C LEU A 113 19.77 21.48 29.37
N ASP A 114 20.48 21.89 30.41
CA ASP A 114 21.94 21.79 30.50
C ASP A 114 22.44 20.34 30.34
N LEU A 115 21.76 19.38 30.98
CA LEU A 115 22.06 17.95 30.85
C LEU A 115 21.75 17.42 29.44
N THR A 116 20.65 17.87 28.88
CA THR A 116 20.26 17.50 27.50
C THR A 116 21.25 18.02 26.48
N ASP A 117 21.70 19.28 26.62
CA ASP A 117 22.73 19.88 25.77
C ASP A 117 24.10 19.20 25.93
N SER A 118 24.43 18.74 27.15
CA SER A 118 25.62 17.93 27.40
C SER A 118 25.55 16.59 26.65
N CYS A 119 24.37 15.94 26.61
CA CYS A 119 24.15 14.75 25.77
C CYS A 119 24.31 15.06 24.27
N ILE A 120 23.74 16.17 23.78
CA ILE A 120 23.89 16.61 22.39
C ILE A 120 25.39 16.72 22.03
N ASN A 121 26.17 17.38 22.87
CA ASN A 121 27.60 17.58 22.65
C ASN A 121 28.35 16.22 22.66
N TYR A 122 28.02 15.32 23.58
CA TYR A 122 28.65 14.00 23.65
C TYR A 122 28.38 13.15 22.42
N PHE A 123 27.14 13.11 21.91
CA PHE A 123 26.75 12.26 20.81
C PHE A 123 26.98 12.87 19.42
N SER A 124 27.29 14.18 19.31
CA SER A 124 27.44 14.89 18.02
C SER A 124 28.60 14.37 17.14
N ALA A 125 29.65 13.79 17.74
CA ALA A 125 30.89 13.41 17.06
C ALA A 125 31.02 11.89 16.80
N ARG A 126 29.94 11.11 16.94
CA ARG A 126 30.02 9.64 17.01
C ARG A 126 29.16 8.91 15.96
N SER A 127 29.22 7.56 15.92
CA SER A 127 28.70 6.70 14.85
C SER A 127 27.17 6.80 14.59
N GLN A 128 26.71 6.22 13.48
CA GLN A 128 25.35 6.33 12.91
C GLN A 128 24.17 6.09 13.89
N TYR A 129 24.28 5.13 14.82
CA TYR A 129 23.26 4.92 15.86
C TYR A 129 23.29 5.98 16.97
N GLN A 130 24.39 6.68 17.13
CA GLN A 130 24.51 7.79 18.08
C GLN A 130 23.91 9.08 17.50
N HIS A 131 23.70 9.14 16.17
CA HIS A 131 22.93 10.22 15.54
C HIS A 131 21.45 10.22 15.97
N ILE A 132 20.85 9.05 16.21
CA ILE A 132 19.48 8.96 16.75
C ILE A 132 19.42 9.52 18.19
N GLU A 133 20.42 9.20 19.02
CA GLU A 133 20.51 9.70 20.38
C GLU A 133 20.74 11.24 20.38
N HIS A 134 21.65 11.72 19.53
CA HIS A 134 21.84 13.14 19.32
C HIS A 134 20.56 13.85 18.88
N LEU A 135 19.80 13.26 17.96
CA LEU A 135 18.52 13.79 17.48
C LEU A 135 17.46 13.81 18.58
N TYR A 136 17.37 12.72 19.37
CA TYR A 136 16.47 12.63 20.52
C TYR A 136 16.68 13.77 21.51
N HIS A 137 17.92 14.05 21.90
CA HIS A 137 18.24 15.14 22.81
C HIS A 137 18.02 16.50 22.16
N SER A 138 18.37 16.66 20.87
CA SER A 138 18.13 17.92 20.13
C SER A 138 16.65 18.28 20.03
N LEU A 139 15.77 17.28 19.84
CA LEU A 139 14.32 17.48 19.86
C LEU A 139 13.83 17.78 21.29
N GLY A 140 14.31 17.03 22.29
CA GLY A 140 13.91 17.17 23.70
C GLY A 140 14.35 18.48 24.34
N SER A 141 15.42 19.13 23.85
CA SER A 141 15.85 20.48 24.27
C SER A 141 15.10 21.60 23.55
N MET A 142 14.18 21.29 22.66
CA MET A 142 13.45 22.26 21.84
C MET A 142 14.38 23.19 21.02
N ASN A 143 15.54 22.65 20.58
CA ASN A 143 16.50 23.38 19.77
C ASN A 143 15.85 23.80 18.43
N PRO A 144 15.89 25.08 18.02
CA PRO A 144 15.22 25.55 16.81
C PRO A 144 15.61 24.80 15.53
N GLY A 145 16.86 24.30 15.43
CA GLY A 145 17.32 23.51 14.29
C GLY A 145 16.96 22.02 14.33
N ALA A 146 16.40 21.52 15.43
CA ALA A 146 16.15 20.08 15.61
C ALA A 146 15.09 19.53 14.66
N ALA A 147 14.05 20.32 14.37
CA ALA A 147 13.02 19.96 13.42
C ALA A 147 13.56 19.72 12.00
N GLN A 148 14.50 20.55 11.55
CA GLN A 148 15.15 20.37 10.25
C GLN A 148 16.08 19.15 10.25
N LYS A 149 16.89 18.98 11.31
CA LYS A 149 17.73 17.77 11.45
C LYS A 149 16.93 16.48 11.43
N LEU A 150 15.74 16.48 12.03
CA LEU A 150 14.82 15.34 11.97
C LEU A 150 14.41 15.01 10.54
N LEU A 151 14.02 16.03 9.77
CA LEU A 151 13.65 15.85 8.36
C LEU A 151 14.82 15.33 7.52
N ASP A 152 15.99 15.91 7.70
CA ASP A 152 17.21 15.53 6.95
C ASP A 152 17.58 14.07 7.25
N PHE A 153 17.57 13.68 8.51
CA PHE A 153 17.85 12.30 8.94
C PHE A 153 16.81 11.29 8.41
N TYR A 154 15.53 11.64 8.49
CA TYR A 154 14.44 10.82 7.96
C TYR A 154 14.56 10.65 6.43
N ASN A 155 14.81 11.72 5.72
CA ASN A 155 14.94 11.69 4.27
C ASN A 155 16.14 10.82 3.83
N GLU A 156 17.26 10.92 4.53
CA GLU A 156 18.43 10.09 4.24
C GLU A 156 18.19 8.61 4.56
N ALA A 157 17.61 8.29 5.72
CA ALA A 157 17.26 6.91 6.09
C ALA A 157 16.23 6.30 5.11
N SER A 158 15.29 7.13 4.63
CA SER A 158 14.31 6.70 3.63
C SER A 158 14.93 6.49 2.25
N ARG A 159 15.87 7.36 1.84
CA ARG A 159 16.60 7.23 0.58
C ARG A 159 17.46 5.98 0.53
N LEU A 160 18.09 5.61 1.65
CA LEU A 160 18.96 4.45 1.74
C LEU A 160 18.17 3.14 1.97
N GLY A 161 16.86 3.21 2.23
CA GLY A 161 16.03 2.03 2.49
C GLY A 161 16.38 1.28 3.78
N HIS A 162 17.05 1.94 4.75
CA HIS A 162 17.47 1.36 6.02
C HIS A 162 16.29 1.27 6.99
N TYR A 163 15.57 0.17 6.93
CA TYR A 163 14.36 -0.06 7.73
C TYR A 163 14.65 -0.09 9.24
N ASP A 164 15.74 -0.69 9.65
CA ASP A 164 16.17 -0.78 11.06
C ASP A 164 16.36 0.62 11.68
N ILE A 165 16.99 1.54 10.94
CA ILE A 165 17.17 2.94 11.35
C ILE A 165 15.81 3.65 11.43
N GLN A 166 14.92 3.43 10.49
CA GLN A 166 13.57 4.01 10.50
C GLN A 166 12.77 3.52 11.72
N GLN A 167 12.85 2.24 12.05
CA GLN A 167 12.16 1.69 13.23
C GLN A 167 12.75 2.21 14.54
N ALA A 168 14.07 2.31 14.64
CA ALA A 168 14.72 2.92 15.81
C ALA A 168 14.28 4.39 15.97
N LEU A 169 14.14 5.13 14.85
CA LEU A 169 13.64 6.49 14.86
C LEU A 169 12.18 6.56 15.36
N VAL A 170 11.29 5.66 14.90
CA VAL A 170 9.89 5.61 15.36
C VAL A 170 9.81 5.47 16.87
N LEU A 171 10.56 4.53 17.47
CA LEU A 171 10.56 4.30 18.92
C LEU A 171 10.94 5.56 19.70
N VAL A 172 11.98 6.24 19.26
CA VAL A 172 12.45 7.49 19.86
C VAL A 172 11.42 8.62 19.72
N LEU A 173 10.78 8.74 18.55
CA LEU A 173 9.75 9.76 18.33
C LEU A 173 8.48 9.47 19.16
N GLU A 174 8.09 8.19 19.29
CA GLU A 174 6.96 7.80 20.14
C GLU A 174 7.21 8.13 21.61
N GLU A 175 8.42 7.87 22.09
CA GLU A 175 8.80 8.25 23.45
C GLU A 175 8.71 9.76 23.67
N LEU A 176 9.28 10.54 22.76
CA LEU A 176 9.23 12.01 22.84
C LEU A 176 7.79 12.55 22.81
N ILE A 177 6.92 12.01 21.96
CA ILE A 177 5.50 12.39 21.90
C ILE A 177 4.80 12.04 23.23
N ASN A 178 5.03 10.83 23.75
CA ASN A 178 4.40 10.34 24.98
C ASN A 178 4.91 11.08 26.24
N SER A 179 6.15 11.57 26.20
CA SER A 179 6.72 12.36 27.33
C SER A 179 6.01 13.70 27.56
N GLN A 180 5.31 14.22 26.53
CA GLN A 180 4.68 15.54 26.54
C GLN A 180 5.67 16.70 26.79
N LEU A 181 6.94 16.50 26.42
CA LEU A 181 7.99 17.52 26.54
C LEU A 181 8.12 18.37 25.26
N LEU A 182 7.54 17.91 24.14
CA LEU A 182 7.58 18.61 22.87
C LEU A 182 6.39 19.54 22.71
N ASP A 183 6.61 20.71 22.07
CA ASP A 183 5.58 21.68 21.73
C ASP A 183 5.87 22.36 20.37
N GLY A 184 4.93 23.15 19.89
CA GLY A 184 5.06 23.98 18.71
C GLY A 184 5.46 23.21 17.45
N VAL A 185 6.31 23.83 16.63
CA VAL A 185 6.78 23.29 15.35
C VAL A 185 7.51 21.95 15.51
N ILE A 186 8.27 21.78 16.59
CA ILE A 186 9.03 20.54 16.83
C ILE A 186 8.09 19.36 17.05
N LEU A 187 7.06 19.53 17.88
CA LEU A 187 6.01 18.52 18.06
C LEU A 187 5.32 18.21 16.72
N ALA A 188 4.94 19.24 15.97
CA ALA A 188 4.25 19.07 14.69
C ALA A 188 5.09 18.26 13.68
N ARG A 189 6.37 18.60 13.51
CA ARG A 189 7.32 17.85 12.64
C ARG A 189 7.52 16.41 13.12
N THR A 190 7.67 16.22 14.42
CA THR A 190 7.80 14.88 15.03
C THR A 190 6.58 14.00 14.73
N LEU A 191 5.37 14.54 14.84
CA LEU A 191 4.13 13.83 14.50
C LEU A 191 4.09 13.41 13.02
N ILE A 192 4.46 14.33 12.11
CA ILE A 192 4.47 14.06 10.66
C ILE A 192 5.50 12.99 10.32
N VAL A 193 6.75 13.14 10.75
CA VAL A 193 7.84 12.20 10.42
C VAL A 193 7.52 10.80 10.94
N ARG A 194 7.04 10.69 12.19
CA ARG A 194 6.63 9.40 12.72
C ARG A 194 5.56 8.71 11.87
N ALA A 195 4.56 9.48 11.41
CA ALA A 195 3.49 8.93 10.59
C ALA A 195 3.92 8.58 9.16
N SER A 196 4.95 9.23 8.65
CA SER A 196 5.47 8.99 7.30
C SER A 196 6.32 7.71 7.21
N ILE A 197 6.79 7.17 8.33
CA ILE A 197 7.59 5.95 8.33
C ILE A 197 6.68 4.74 8.07
N ARG A 198 7.06 3.91 7.09
CA ARG A 198 6.35 2.67 6.76
C ARG A 198 6.24 1.77 8.00
N GLY A 199 5.06 1.17 8.20
CA GLY A 199 4.82 0.30 9.36
C GLY A 199 4.58 1.06 10.67
N SER A 200 4.29 2.36 10.62
CA SER A 200 3.81 3.10 11.79
C SER A 200 2.63 2.37 12.44
N ARG A 201 2.71 2.16 13.77
CA ARG A 201 1.72 1.41 14.57
C ARG A 201 0.52 2.24 14.98
N ILE A 202 0.28 3.37 14.32
CA ILE A 202 -0.86 4.24 14.62
C ILE A 202 -2.08 3.89 13.79
N THR A 203 -3.25 3.91 14.43
CA THR A 203 -4.52 3.76 13.75
C THR A 203 -4.83 4.99 12.89
N THR A 204 -5.63 4.84 11.85
CA THR A 204 -6.06 5.96 10.99
C THR A 204 -6.75 7.05 11.79
N SER A 205 -7.56 6.69 12.80
CA SER A 205 -8.23 7.64 13.69
C SER A 205 -7.23 8.49 14.48
N LEU A 206 -6.18 7.87 15.05
CA LEU A 206 -5.12 8.58 15.77
C LEU A 206 -4.29 9.44 14.82
N ALA A 207 -3.93 8.90 13.64
CA ALA A 207 -3.22 9.63 12.60
C ALA A 207 -3.97 10.91 12.17
N LYS A 208 -5.29 10.82 11.99
CA LYS A 208 -6.16 11.96 11.66
C LYS A 208 -6.17 13.02 12.76
N LYS A 209 -6.28 12.60 14.03
CA LYS A 209 -6.20 13.52 15.17
C LYS A 209 -4.86 14.24 15.20
N GLN A 210 -3.76 13.53 14.98
CA GLN A 210 -2.42 14.09 15.02
C GLN A 210 -2.09 14.96 13.80
N ALA A 211 -2.58 14.63 12.61
CA ALA A 211 -2.47 15.50 11.43
C ALA A 211 -3.14 16.86 11.68
N ARG A 212 -4.33 16.86 12.28
CA ARG A 212 -5.01 18.11 12.67
C ARG A 212 -4.28 18.87 13.76
N GLN A 213 -3.70 18.17 14.72
CA GLN A 213 -2.87 18.80 15.76
C GLN A 213 -1.63 19.47 15.16
N ALA A 214 -0.91 18.77 14.28
CA ALA A 214 0.24 19.33 13.57
C ALA A 214 -0.14 20.56 12.74
N LEU A 215 -1.26 20.49 12.00
CA LEU A 215 -1.80 21.59 11.22
C LEU A 215 -2.05 22.83 12.10
N THR A 216 -2.71 22.66 13.24
CA THR A 216 -2.97 23.77 14.18
C THR A 216 -1.67 24.39 14.70
N LEU A 217 -0.68 23.58 15.05
CA LEU A 217 0.61 24.06 15.56
C LEU A 217 1.40 24.84 14.48
N PHE A 218 1.40 24.39 13.23
CA PHE A 218 2.03 25.12 12.14
C PHE A 218 1.33 26.43 11.83
N GLN A 219 0.00 26.46 11.84
CA GLN A 219 -0.79 27.69 11.66
C GLN A 219 -0.52 28.72 12.76
N GLN A 220 -0.41 28.27 14.02
CA GLN A 220 -0.05 29.14 15.14
C GLN A 220 1.37 29.71 15.02
N ALA A 221 2.28 28.94 14.46
CA ALA A 221 3.66 29.36 14.24
C ALA A 221 3.88 30.17 12.96
N GLY A 222 2.89 30.23 12.05
CA GLY A 222 3.05 30.84 10.72
C GLY A 222 3.97 30.06 9.79
N ASP A 223 4.19 28.76 10.03
CA ASP A 223 5.02 27.87 9.19
C ASP A 223 4.19 27.35 8.00
N GLU A 224 4.13 28.12 6.91
CA GLU A 224 3.36 27.74 5.71
C GLU A 224 3.88 26.44 5.07
N GLU A 225 5.19 26.13 5.12
CA GLU A 225 5.72 24.85 4.62
C GLU A 225 5.22 23.67 5.47
N GLY A 226 5.28 23.81 6.79
CA GLY A 226 4.73 22.82 7.70
C GLY A 226 3.23 22.62 7.58
N GLU A 227 2.50 23.70 7.34
CA GLU A 227 1.06 23.66 7.08
C GLU A 227 0.76 22.81 5.83
N ALA A 228 1.51 23.00 4.76
CA ALA A 228 1.36 22.19 3.54
C ALA A 228 1.67 20.71 3.79
N ASP A 229 2.75 20.39 4.50
CA ASP A 229 3.09 19.02 4.88
C ASP A 229 1.98 18.35 5.71
N ALA A 230 1.37 19.11 6.64
CA ALA A 230 0.25 18.63 7.45
C ALA A 230 -1.01 18.36 6.61
N TYR A 231 -1.31 19.20 5.62
CA TYR A 231 -2.40 18.95 4.67
C TYR A 231 -2.14 17.73 3.79
N GLN A 232 -0.91 17.52 3.32
CA GLN A 232 -0.55 16.33 2.57
C GLN A 232 -0.79 15.06 3.42
N TRP A 233 -0.33 15.06 4.67
CA TRP A 233 -0.55 13.94 5.57
C TRP A 233 -2.03 13.73 5.88
N LEU A 234 -2.78 14.78 6.21
CA LEU A 234 -4.23 14.71 6.44
C LEU A 234 -4.95 14.13 5.22
N GLY A 235 -4.61 14.57 4.03
CA GLY A 235 -5.15 14.03 2.78
C GLY A 235 -4.85 12.54 2.62
N THR A 236 -3.63 12.09 2.95
CA THR A 236 -3.25 10.67 2.90
C THR A 236 -4.05 9.83 3.89
N VAL A 237 -4.24 10.31 5.11
CA VAL A 237 -5.06 9.62 6.13
C VAL A 237 -6.53 9.54 5.71
N LEU A 238 -7.08 10.63 5.19
CA LEU A 238 -8.46 10.67 4.68
C LEU A 238 -8.64 9.71 3.50
N GLN A 239 -7.66 9.61 2.61
CA GLN A 239 -7.67 8.64 1.51
C GLN A 239 -7.62 7.20 2.03
N THR A 240 -6.83 6.92 3.08
CA THR A 240 -6.79 5.60 3.74
C THR A 240 -8.11 5.24 4.41
N GLU A 241 -8.83 6.22 4.99
CA GLU A 241 -10.20 6.04 5.48
C GLU A 241 -11.23 5.92 4.34
N GLY A 242 -10.82 6.21 3.09
CA GLY A 242 -11.66 6.20 1.90
C GLY A 242 -12.49 7.45 1.67
N GLN A 243 -12.24 8.51 2.43
CA GLN A 243 -12.92 9.80 2.29
C GLN A 243 -12.27 10.62 1.15
N ILE A 244 -12.39 10.13 -0.09
CA ILE A 244 -11.64 10.65 -1.26
C ILE A 244 -11.91 12.14 -1.50
N LYS A 245 -13.16 12.58 -1.34
CA LYS A 245 -13.55 13.98 -1.54
C LYS A 245 -12.85 14.94 -0.56
N ALA A 246 -12.85 14.56 0.72
CA ALA A 246 -12.17 15.33 1.77
C ALA A 246 -10.63 15.27 1.60
N ALA A 247 -10.10 14.16 1.12
CA ALA A 247 -8.67 14.03 0.78
C ALA A 247 -8.28 15.01 -0.35
N LEU A 248 -9.09 15.11 -1.41
CA LEU A 248 -8.86 16.06 -2.50
C LEU A 248 -8.87 17.50 -2.02
N GLU A 249 -9.82 17.87 -1.15
CA GLU A 249 -9.88 19.22 -0.55
C GLU A 249 -8.62 19.53 0.25
N ALA A 250 -8.13 18.59 1.06
CA ALA A 250 -6.90 18.75 1.81
C ALA A 250 -5.68 18.90 0.88
N TYR A 251 -5.54 18.02 -0.13
CA TYR A 251 -4.44 18.11 -1.10
C TYR A 251 -4.47 19.41 -1.91
N GLN A 252 -5.66 19.87 -2.32
CA GLN A 252 -5.80 21.12 -3.05
C GLN A 252 -5.38 22.32 -2.19
N THR A 253 -5.79 22.35 -0.91
CA THR A 253 -5.40 23.42 0.02
C THR A 253 -3.88 23.45 0.21
N GLY A 254 -3.26 22.29 0.46
CA GLY A 254 -1.79 22.18 0.57
C GLY A 254 -1.07 22.61 -0.71
N LYS A 255 -1.56 22.18 -1.88
CA LYS A 255 -1.03 22.62 -3.19
C LYS A 255 -1.08 24.13 -3.34
N ASP A 256 -2.18 24.77 -2.99
CA ASP A 256 -2.35 26.23 -3.14
C ASP A 256 -1.37 26.99 -2.23
N ILE A 257 -1.05 26.46 -1.03
CA ILE A 257 -0.01 27.01 -0.16
C ILE A 257 1.36 26.91 -0.85
N VAL A 258 1.75 25.71 -1.30
CA VAL A 258 3.06 25.50 -1.95
C VAL A 258 3.17 26.31 -3.24
N GLN A 259 2.09 26.46 -3.99
CA GLN A 259 2.08 27.29 -5.20
C GLN A 259 2.35 28.78 -4.88
N ARG A 260 1.79 29.30 -3.80
CA ARG A 260 2.10 30.66 -3.32
C ARG A 260 3.56 30.78 -2.88
N LEU A 261 4.09 29.79 -2.16
CA LEU A 261 5.50 29.76 -1.73
C LEU A 261 6.45 29.72 -2.92
N THR A 262 6.16 28.89 -3.92
CA THR A 262 6.94 28.83 -5.18
C THR A 262 6.88 30.16 -5.95
N GLY A 263 5.74 30.86 -5.93
CA GLY A 263 5.62 32.18 -6.52
C GLY A 263 6.46 33.26 -5.81
N ARG A 264 6.65 33.15 -4.49
CA ARG A 264 7.52 34.07 -3.71
C ARG A 264 9.00 33.71 -3.85
N HIS A 265 9.32 32.43 -3.97
CA HIS A 265 10.68 31.86 -4.00
C HIS A 265 10.86 30.91 -5.17
N PRO A 266 10.90 31.42 -6.42
CA PRO A 266 10.94 30.57 -7.62
C PRO A 266 12.26 29.79 -7.77
N GLU A 267 13.29 30.13 -7.03
CA GLU A 267 14.57 29.42 -6.94
C GLU A 267 14.56 28.27 -5.92
N ASN A 268 13.55 28.19 -5.05
CA ASN A 268 13.49 27.16 -4.02
C ASN A 268 13.05 25.82 -4.62
N GLN A 269 14.06 24.98 -4.94
CA GLN A 269 13.84 23.66 -5.53
C GLN A 269 13.00 22.73 -4.65
N LYS A 270 13.03 22.90 -3.31
CA LYS A 270 12.20 22.12 -2.39
C LYS A 270 10.72 22.42 -2.61
N CYS A 271 10.31 23.70 -2.62
CA CYS A 271 8.92 24.09 -2.87
C CYS A 271 8.42 23.62 -4.24
N ILE A 272 9.27 23.69 -5.27
CA ILE A 272 8.95 23.19 -6.62
C ILE A 272 8.73 21.67 -6.58
N LYS A 273 9.60 20.92 -5.86
CA LYS A 273 9.43 19.47 -5.67
C LYS A 273 8.14 19.16 -4.94
N ASP A 274 7.85 19.86 -3.84
CA ASP A 274 6.63 19.63 -3.04
C ASP A 274 5.36 19.88 -3.86
N LEU A 275 5.36 20.88 -4.75
CA LEU A 275 4.27 21.11 -5.70
C LEU A 275 4.01 19.88 -6.58
N SER A 276 5.08 19.20 -7.03
CA SER A 276 4.94 17.98 -7.83
C SER A 276 4.34 16.82 -7.02
N ILE A 277 4.67 16.72 -5.74
CA ILE A 277 4.12 15.70 -4.85
C ILE A 277 2.61 15.91 -4.67
N PHE A 278 2.15 17.14 -4.52
CA PHE A 278 0.72 17.43 -4.48
C PHE A 278 0.00 17.06 -5.78
N HIS A 279 0.61 17.31 -6.93
CA HIS A 279 0.03 16.87 -8.21
C HIS A 279 -0.09 15.34 -8.27
N HIS A 280 0.90 14.61 -7.75
CA HIS A 280 0.82 13.15 -7.63
C HIS A 280 -0.34 12.69 -6.70
N CYS A 281 -0.45 13.27 -5.51
CA CYS A 281 -1.50 12.92 -4.54
C CYS A 281 -2.90 13.21 -5.09
N ILE A 282 -3.09 14.36 -5.75
CA ILE A 282 -4.34 14.73 -6.43
C ILE A 282 -4.66 13.75 -7.54
N GLY A 283 -3.68 13.38 -8.38
CA GLY A 283 -3.86 12.40 -9.44
C GLY A 283 -4.35 11.06 -8.90
N ARG A 284 -3.74 10.52 -7.85
CA ARG A 284 -4.16 9.27 -7.19
C ARG A 284 -5.60 9.34 -6.64
N ALA A 285 -5.95 10.45 -6.01
CA ALA A 285 -7.30 10.64 -5.48
C ALA A 285 -8.34 10.74 -6.61
N MET A 286 -7.99 11.37 -7.75
CA MET A 286 -8.84 11.42 -8.93
C MET A 286 -9.00 10.06 -9.62
N GLU A 287 -7.95 9.22 -9.65
CA GLU A 287 -8.06 7.82 -10.10
C GLU A 287 -9.05 7.03 -9.23
N ALA A 288 -8.97 7.20 -7.91
CA ALA A 288 -9.91 6.55 -6.99
C ALA A 288 -11.37 6.99 -7.19
N GLN A 289 -11.59 8.20 -7.72
CA GLN A 289 -12.90 8.68 -8.15
C GLN A 289 -13.29 8.22 -9.57
N GLY A 290 -12.37 7.59 -10.31
CA GLY A 290 -12.58 7.21 -11.70
C GLY A 290 -12.37 8.34 -12.72
N SER A 291 -11.96 9.52 -12.29
CA SER A 291 -11.72 10.68 -13.16
C SER A 291 -10.35 10.59 -13.85
N LEU A 292 -10.18 9.63 -14.76
CA LEU A 292 -8.89 9.28 -15.34
C LEU A 292 -8.25 10.42 -16.16
N ASP A 293 -9.03 11.27 -16.84
CA ASP A 293 -8.50 12.42 -17.58
C ASP A 293 -7.89 13.48 -16.66
N ASN A 294 -8.56 13.78 -15.57
CA ASN A 294 -8.04 14.73 -14.57
C ASN A 294 -6.83 14.18 -13.85
N ALA A 295 -6.81 12.87 -13.56
CA ALA A 295 -5.65 12.18 -13.01
C ALA A 295 -4.45 12.28 -13.94
N LEU A 296 -4.64 11.99 -15.23
CA LEU A 296 -3.60 12.09 -16.26
C LEU A 296 -3.03 13.50 -16.37
N ALA A 297 -3.88 14.53 -16.37
CA ALA A 297 -3.44 15.91 -16.38
C ALA A 297 -2.60 16.27 -15.16
N SER A 298 -2.97 15.79 -13.98
CA SER A 298 -2.21 16.02 -12.74
C SER A 298 -0.83 15.35 -12.77
N TYR A 299 -0.74 14.11 -13.25
CA TYR A 299 0.54 13.41 -13.40
C TYR A 299 1.44 14.03 -14.50
N GLN A 300 0.85 14.57 -15.55
CA GLN A 300 1.61 15.34 -16.56
C GLN A 300 2.22 16.62 -15.97
N GLN A 301 1.50 17.32 -15.09
CA GLN A 301 2.07 18.46 -14.36
C GLN A 301 3.22 18.02 -13.44
N GLN A 302 3.05 16.93 -12.70
CA GLN A 302 4.15 16.33 -11.91
C GLN A 302 5.38 16.06 -12.78
N MET A 303 5.20 15.40 -13.92
CA MET A 303 6.28 15.08 -14.86
C MET A 303 6.99 16.33 -15.37
N ASN A 304 6.24 17.35 -15.78
CA ASN A 304 6.81 18.60 -16.31
C ASN A 304 7.66 19.33 -15.26
N ILE A 305 7.18 19.37 -14.02
CA ILE A 305 7.91 19.95 -12.89
C ILE A 305 9.23 19.20 -12.67
N MET A 306 9.20 17.87 -12.63
CA MET A 306 10.40 17.04 -12.44
C MET A 306 11.41 17.22 -13.60
N LEU A 307 10.93 17.27 -14.84
CA LEU A 307 11.79 17.55 -15.99
C LEU A 307 12.48 18.91 -15.90
N SER A 308 11.82 19.93 -15.34
CA SER A 308 12.43 21.24 -15.13
C SER A 308 13.50 21.20 -14.02
N LEU A 309 13.25 20.49 -12.92
CA LEU A 309 14.22 20.33 -11.83
C LEU A 309 15.46 19.52 -12.25
N ILE A 310 15.28 18.46 -13.04
CA ILE A 310 16.39 17.65 -13.57
C ILE A 310 17.29 18.48 -14.51
N LYS A 311 16.75 19.43 -15.25
CA LYS A 311 17.57 20.35 -16.06
C LYS A 311 18.48 21.24 -15.21
N LEU A 312 18.05 21.57 -13.98
CA LEU A 312 18.84 22.38 -13.04
C LEU A 312 19.85 21.55 -12.26
N ALA A 313 19.52 20.29 -11.94
CA ALA A 313 20.35 19.37 -11.18
C ALA A 313 20.25 17.94 -11.79
N PRO A 314 20.97 17.67 -12.89
CA PRO A 314 20.85 16.40 -13.63
C PRO A 314 21.23 15.15 -12.82
N GLU A 315 22.13 15.29 -11.85
CA GLU A 315 22.63 14.18 -11.02
C GLU A 315 21.77 13.92 -9.77
N ASN A 316 20.72 14.71 -9.55
CA ASN A 316 19.86 14.52 -8.40
C ASN A 316 18.94 13.30 -8.58
N THR A 317 19.34 12.19 -7.98
CA THR A 317 18.61 10.90 -8.07
C THR A 317 17.21 10.97 -7.50
N GLU A 318 16.94 11.86 -6.52
CA GLU A 318 15.58 12.07 -5.98
C GLU A 318 14.63 12.61 -7.05
N TYR A 319 15.07 13.55 -7.87
CA TYR A 319 14.22 14.09 -8.96
C TYR A 319 13.96 13.05 -10.04
N ILE A 320 14.96 12.22 -10.33
CA ILE A 320 14.82 11.10 -11.26
C ILE A 320 13.80 10.10 -10.74
N ARG A 321 13.86 9.76 -9.46
CA ARG A 321 12.87 8.88 -8.81
C ARG A 321 11.44 9.45 -8.87
N HIS A 322 11.24 10.74 -8.60
CA HIS A 322 9.93 11.37 -8.72
C HIS A 322 9.44 11.42 -10.18
N LEU A 323 10.36 11.56 -11.14
CA LEU A 323 10.02 11.46 -12.56
C LEU A 323 9.55 10.04 -12.92
N SER A 324 10.20 9.00 -12.39
CA SER A 324 9.77 7.61 -12.63
C SER A 324 8.39 7.33 -12.08
N ILE A 325 8.10 7.83 -10.87
CA ILE A 325 6.75 7.74 -10.28
C ILE A 325 5.71 8.41 -11.19
N ALA A 326 6.03 9.58 -11.77
CA ALA A 326 5.13 10.26 -12.71
C ALA A 326 4.88 9.43 -13.98
N HIS A 327 5.95 8.89 -14.60
CA HIS A 327 5.82 8.04 -15.78
C HIS A 327 5.01 6.76 -15.49
N ASN A 328 5.24 6.13 -14.33
CA ASN A 328 4.48 4.96 -13.91
C ASN A 328 2.99 5.30 -13.75
N SER A 329 2.67 6.39 -13.06
CA SER A 329 1.27 6.84 -12.89
C SER A 329 0.59 7.18 -14.22
N ILE A 330 1.29 7.90 -15.11
CA ILE A 330 0.78 8.20 -16.47
C ILE A 330 0.51 6.92 -17.26
N GLY A 331 1.47 5.98 -17.25
CA GLY A 331 1.32 4.72 -17.96
C GLY A 331 0.17 3.87 -17.42
N ASN A 332 0.02 3.79 -16.09
CA ASN A 332 -1.08 3.07 -15.44
C ASN A 332 -2.44 3.69 -15.79
N THR A 333 -2.54 5.03 -15.75
CA THR A 333 -3.77 5.73 -16.13
C THR A 333 -4.11 5.53 -17.61
N LEU A 334 -3.12 5.60 -18.52
CA LEU A 334 -3.32 5.32 -19.94
C LEU A 334 -3.75 3.85 -20.15
N LYS A 335 -3.17 2.91 -19.40
CA LYS A 335 -3.57 1.50 -19.43
C LYS A 335 -5.01 1.32 -18.96
N ALA A 336 -5.42 1.99 -17.89
CA ALA A 336 -6.80 1.97 -17.38
C ALA A 336 -7.78 2.56 -18.40
N LYS A 337 -7.37 3.55 -19.19
CA LYS A 337 -8.14 4.10 -20.32
C LYS A 337 -8.15 3.19 -21.56
N GLY A 338 -7.43 2.08 -21.55
CA GLY A 338 -7.26 1.19 -22.71
C GLY A 338 -6.24 1.67 -23.75
N ASN A 339 -5.58 2.81 -23.53
CA ASN A 339 -4.53 3.31 -24.42
C ASN A 339 -3.19 2.62 -24.15
N LEU A 340 -3.10 1.34 -24.50
CA LEU A 340 -1.92 0.51 -24.25
C LEU A 340 -0.70 0.98 -25.05
N THR A 341 -0.93 1.51 -26.26
CA THR A 341 0.15 2.05 -27.10
C THR A 341 0.78 3.29 -26.46
N GLY A 342 -0.04 4.21 -25.97
CA GLY A 342 0.45 5.39 -25.24
C GLY A 342 1.19 5.04 -23.95
N ALA A 343 0.69 4.04 -23.21
CA ALA A 343 1.35 3.54 -22.01
C ALA A 343 2.73 2.94 -22.33
N MET A 344 2.83 2.11 -23.38
CA MET A 344 4.10 1.53 -23.85
C MET A 344 5.11 2.61 -24.22
N GLN A 345 4.70 3.63 -24.97
CA GLN A 345 5.57 4.73 -25.37
C GLN A 345 6.08 5.52 -24.16
N ALA A 346 5.22 5.78 -23.18
CA ALA A 346 5.61 6.49 -21.95
C ALA A 346 6.69 5.71 -21.15
N TYR A 347 6.50 4.41 -21.01
CA TYR A 347 7.46 3.56 -20.28
C TYR A 347 8.76 3.33 -21.03
N GLN A 348 8.71 3.20 -22.36
CA GLN A 348 9.92 3.06 -23.17
C GLN A 348 10.77 4.34 -23.13
N ALA A 349 10.15 5.51 -23.28
CA ALA A 349 10.85 6.79 -23.17
C ALA A 349 11.51 6.97 -21.78
N TYR A 350 10.85 6.48 -20.72
CA TYR A 350 11.40 6.47 -19.39
C TYR A 350 12.62 5.54 -19.28
N LYS A 351 12.50 4.28 -19.73
CA LYS A 351 13.59 3.29 -19.75
C LYS A 351 14.82 3.82 -20.50
N ASP A 352 14.63 4.42 -21.69
CA ASP A 352 15.70 4.99 -22.51
C ASP A 352 16.43 6.10 -21.76
N LYS A 353 15.70 6.96 -21.07
CA LYS A 353 16.30 8.05 -20.28
C LYS A 353 17.16 7.52 -19.12
N ILE A 354 16.68 6.54 -18.37
CA ILE A 354 17.47 5.92 -17.29
C ILE A 354 18.70 5.21 -17.86
N SER A 355 18.54 4.51 -19.00
CA SER A 355 19.66 3.83 -19.64
C SER A 355 20.77 4.80 -20.06
N ILE A 356 20.44 6.00 -20.55
CA ILE A 356 21.42 7.03 -20.89
C ILE A 356 22.17 7.50 -19.63
N LEU A 357 21.46 7.76 -18.53
CA LEU A 357 22.08 8.16 -17.26
C LEU A 357 23.01 7.09 -16.68
N LEU A 358 22.68 5.81 -16.87
CA LEU A 358 23.52 4.70 -16.46
C LEU A 358 24.80 4.57 -17.28
N LEU A 359 24.87 5.07 -18.52
CA LEU A 359 26.12 5.11 -19.30
C LEU A 359 27.17 6.02 -18.65
N GLU A 360 26.73 7.07 -17.96
CA GLU A 360 27.62 8.01 -17.25
C GLU A 360 27.99 7.50 -15.86
N ASN A 361 27.13 6.67 -15.23
CA ASN A 361 27.36 6.14 -13.89
C ASN A 361 26.79 4.71 -13.75
N THR A 362 27.57 3.73 -14.22
CA THR A 362 27.18 2.31 -14.32
C THR A 362 26.95 1.60 -12.98
N GLU A 363 27.47 2.16 -11.88
CA GLU A 363 27.38 1.57 -10.53
C GLU A 363 26.36 2.29 -9.63
N ASN A 364 25.56 3.20 -10.18
CA ASN A 364 24.54 3.88 -9.41
C ASN A 364 23.36 2.93 -9.12
N ASN A 365 23.28 2.45 -7.89
CA ASN A 365 22.27 1.49 -7.44
C ASN A 365 20.84 2.04 -7.55
N GLU A 366 20.64 3.35 -7.34
CA GLU A 366 19.33 3.99 -7.50
C GLU A 366 18.87 3.96 -8.97
N LEU A 367 19.75 4.29 -9.91
CA LEU A 367 19.41 4.22 -11.34
C LEU A 367 19.20 2.78 -11.80
N LEU A 368 19.95 1.82 -11.27
CA LEU A 368 19.70 0.39 -11.53
C LEU A 368 18.32 -0.04 -11.03
N ARG A 369 17.91 0.40 -9.83
CA ARG A 369 16.57 0.17 -9.30
C ARG A 369 15.49 0.76 -10.21
N GLU A 370 15.67 2.02 -10.64
CA GLU A 370 14.74 2.69 -11.56
C GLU A 370 14.64 1.97 -12.91
N LEU A 371 15.76 1.42 -13.41
CA LEU A 371 15.74 0.60 -14.63
C LEU A 371 14.91 -0.69 -14.42
N ALA A 372 15.03 -1.33 -13.27
CA ALA A 372 14.23 -2.51 -12.94
C ALA A 372 12.72 -2.16 -12.88
N ILE A 373 12.35 -1.03 -12.31
CA ILE A 373 10.97 -0.54 -12.29
C ILE A 373 10.47 -0.27 -13.72
N ALA A 374 11.27 0.35 -14.58
CA ALA A 374 10.91 0.59 -15.98
C ALA A 374 10.66 -0.72 -16.73
N HIS A 375 11.49 -1.75 -16.53
CA HIS A 375 11.26 -3.08 -17.06
C HIS A 375 9.92 -3.68 -16.57
N THR A 376 9.60 -3.54 -15.29
CA THR A 376 8.33 -3.99 -14.71
C THR A 376 7.13 -3.31 -15.37
N CYS A 377 7.20 -2.00 -15.59
CA CYS A 377 6.14 -1.23 -16.23
C CYS A 377 5.91 -1.67 -17.69
N ILE A 378 6.98 -1.85 -18.47
CA ILE A 378 6.89 -2.35 -19.85
C ILE A 378 6.32 -3.77 -19.88
N GLY A 379 6.74 -4.63 -18.94
CA GLY A 379 6.20 -5.97 -18.77
C GLY A 379 4.68 -5.95 -18.56
N SER A 380 4.18 -5.04 -17.73
CA SER A 380 2.74 -4.95 -17.41
C SER A 380 1.87 -4.51 -18.62
N VAL A 381 2.40 -3.69 -19.51
CA VAL A 381 1.70 -3.32 -20.75
C VAL A 381 1.79 -4.46 -21.78
N SER A 382 2.94 -5.13 -21.88
CA SER A 382 3.09 -6.31 -22.73
C SER A 382 2.12 -7.42 -22.34
N GLU A 383 1.89 -7.61 -21.03
CA GLU A 383 0.89 -8.53 -20.50
C GLU A 383 -0.53 -8.12 -20.92
N ALA A 384 -0.88 -6.84 -20.76
CA ALA A 384 -2.19 -6.30 -21.16
C ALA A 384 -2.44 -6.43 -22.68
N LEU A 385 -1.39 -6.36 -23.50
CA LEU A 385 -1.43 -6.62 -24.94
C LEU A 385 -1.51 -8.13 -25.30
N GLY A 386 -1.51 -9.02 -24.30
CA GLY A 386 -1.49 -10.47 -24.49
C GLY A 386 -0.14 -11.05 -24.88
N ASN A 387 0.91 -10.24 -24.97
CA ASN A 387 2.26 -10.70 -25.28
C ASN A 387 2.99 -11.20 -24.02
N LEU A 388 2.54 -12.35 -23.52
CA LEU A 388 3.05 -12.94 -22.28
C LEU A 388 4.55 -13.28 -22.34
N THR A 389 5.09 -13.58 -23.53
CA THR A 389 6.52 -13.88 -23.72
C THR A 389 7.37 -12.64 -23.49
N SER A 390 6.99 -11.51 -24.10
CA SER A 390 7.67 -10.23 -23.89
C SER A 390 7.54 -9.77 -22.44
N ALA A 391 6.35 -9.88 -21.84
CA ALA A 391 6.11 -9.55 -20.44
C ALA A 391 7.03 -10.33 -19.51
N LEU A 392 7.13 -11.65 -19.70
CA LEU A 392 7.99 -12.52 -18.91
C LEU A 392 9.48 -12.15 -19.05
N GLN A 393 9.93 -11.78 -20.25
CA GLN A 393 11.30 -11.33 -20.49
C GLN A 393 11.61 -10.03 -19.71
N GLU A 394 10.72 -9.06 -19.77
CA GLU A 394 10.87 -7.78 -19.08
C GLU A 394 10.86 -7.96 -17.55
N TYR A 395 9.95 -8.76 -17.00
CA TYR A 395 9.92 -9.07 -15.56
C TYR A 395 11.17 -9.84 -15.09
N ARG A 396 11.72 -10.75 -15.91
CA ARG A 396 12.99 -11.44 -15.61
C ARG A 396 14.17 -10.48 -15.64
N SER A 397 14.18 -9.50 -16.54
CA SER A 397 15.20 -8.44 -16.56
C SER A 397 15.17 -7.62 -15.27
N SER A 398 13.98 -7.20 -14.83
CA SER A 398 13.79 -6.53 -13.54
C SER A 398 14.30 -7.38 -12.38
N LYS A 399 13.85 -8.64 -12.28
CA LYS A 399 14.28 -9.58 -11.24
C LYS A 399 15.79 -9.76 -11.20
N SER A 400 16.46 -9.84 -12.35
CA SER A 400 17.92 -10.01 -12.43
C SER A 400 18.66 -8.80 -11.83
N ILE A 401 18.22 -7.59 -12.17
CA ILE A 401 18.80 -6.36 -11.62
C ILE A 401 18.61 -6.30 -10.10
N LEU A 402 17.38 -6.54 -9.63
CA LEU A 402 17.03 -6.47 -8.22
C LEU A 402 17.70 -7.58 -7.39
N SER A 403 17.88 -8.77 -7.94
CA SER A 403 18.64 -9.84 -7.31
C SER A 403 20.11 -9.43 -7.11
N ARG A 404 20.72 -8.76 -8.11
CA ARG A 404 22.07 -8.21 -7.98
C ARG A 404 22.13 -7.14 -6.89
N LEU A 405 21.19 -6.20 -6.86
CA LEU A 405 21.11 -5.18 -5.81
C LEU A 405 20.97 -5.82 -4.43
N ASN A 406 20.11 -6.82 -4.28
CA ASN A 406 19.92 -7.53 -3.02
C ASN A 406 21.17 -8.29 -2.55
N THR A 407 22.11 -8.65 -3.44
CA THR A 407 23.40 -9.22 -3.02
C THR A 407 24.36 -8.19 -2.45
N LEU A 408 24.20 -6.92 -2.84
CA LEU A 408 25.02 -5.80 -2.32
C LEU A 408 24.56 -5.35 -0.94
N ASP A 409 23.26 -5.29 -0.72
CA ASP A 409 22.63 -4.95 0.57
C ASP A 409 21.40 -5.87 0.80
N PRO A 410 21.60 -7.03 1.45
CA PRO A 410 20.53 -8.00 1.66
C PRO A 410 19.42 -7.52 2.59
N ASP A 411 19.67 -6.53 3.43
CA ASP A 411 18.72 -6.02 4.42
C ASP A 411 17.95 -4.77 3.93
N ASN A 412 18.23 -4.31 2.70
CA ASN A 412 17.51 -3.20 2.09
C ASN A 412 16.06 -3.58 1.79
N SER A 413 15.15 -3.12 2.63
CA SER A 413 13.73 -3.48 2.54
C SER A 413 13.05 -3.00 1.25
N ASP A 414 13.52 -1.89 0.67
CA ASP A 414 12.95 -1.37 -0.59
C ASP A 414 13.35 -2.24 -1.79
N TRP A 415 14.61 -2.71 -1.83
CA TRP A 415 15.05 -3.63 -2.89
C TRP A 415 14.42 -5.01 -2.76
N LEU A 416 14.25 -5.48 -1.52
CA LEU A 416 13.50 -6.71 -1.25
C LEU A 416 12.03 -6.59 -1.67
N TRP A 417 11.42 -5.43 -1.42
CA TRP A 417 10.05 -5.15 -1.88
C TRP A 417 9.94 -5.25 -3.41
N ASP A 418 10.80 -4.53 -4.15
CA ASP A 418 10.75 -4.52 -5.61
C ASP A 418 11.06 -5.91 -6.19
N LEU A 419 12.00 -6.66 -5.57
CA LEU A 419 12.30 -8.05 -5.94
C LEU A 419 11.09 -8.95 -5.73
N SER A 420 10.38 -8.78 -4.62
CA SER A 420 9.16 -9.53 -4.33
C SER A 420 8.06 -9.26 -5.36
N CYS A 421 7.90 -8.01 -5.78
CA CYS A 421 6.98 -7.64 -6.86
C CYS A 421 7.34 -8.35 -8.17
N SER A 422 8.64 -8.44 -8.51
CA SER A 422 9.09 -9.15 -9.73
C SER A 422 8.75 -10.64 -9.65
N HIS A 423 8.92 -11.30 -8.50
CA HIS A 423 8.49 -12.68 -8.29
C HIS A 423 6.98 -12.84 -8.47
N ASN A 424 6.18 -11.93 -7.91
CA ASN A 424 4.73 -11.96 -8.05
C ASN A 424 4.27 -11.82 -9.51
N TYR A 425 4.84 -10.87 -10.27
CA TYR A 425 4.49 -10.68 -11.69
C TYR A 425 4.90 -11.89 -12.54
N ILE A 426 6.10 -12.46 -12.34
CA ILE A 426 6.53 -13.66 -13.05
C ILE A 426 5.60 -14.83 -12.72
N GLY A 427 5.24 -15.01 -11.45
CA GLY A 427 4.30 -16.03 -11.00
C GLY A 427 2.94 -15.91 -11.70
N ASN A 428 2.39 -14.70 -11.81
CA ASN A 428 1.14 -14.44 -12.51
C ASN A 428 1.24 -14.80 -14.00
N ILE A 429 2.31 -14.39 -14.70
CA ILE A 429 2.51 -14.75 -16.13
C ILE A 429 2.60 -16.27 -16.31
N LEU A 430 3.39 -16.94 -15.48
CA LEU A 430 3.53 -18.40 -15.54
C LEU A 430 2.20 -19.10 -15.28
N SER A 431 1.40 -18.61 -14.34
CA SER A 431 0.05 -19.09 -14.07
C SER A 431 -0.86 -18.92 -15.31
N ASN A 432 -0.84 -17.75 -15.93
CA ASN A 432 -1.61 -17.45 -17.15
C ASN A 432 -1.16 -18.30 -18.37
N GLN A 433 0.10 -18.74 -18.39
CA GLN A 433 0.62 -19.67 -19.39
C GLN A 433 0.35 -21.14 -19.07
N GLY A 434 -0.32 -21.44 -17.96
CA GLY A 434 -0.56 -22.81 -17.49
C GLY A 434 0.66 -23.48 -16.85
N ASN A 435 1.80 -22.78 -16.71
CA ASN A 435 2.97 -23.31 -15.98
C ASN A 435 2.78 -23.11 -14.46
N LEU A 436 1.83 -23.87 -13.91
CA LEU A 436 1.42 -23.73 -12.52
C LEU A 436 2.53 -24.08 -11.52
N ASN A 437 3.43 -25.00 -11.87
CA ASN A 437 4.56 -25.34 -10.99
C ASN A 437 5.58 -24.20 -10.92
N GLY A 438 5.94 -23.61 -12.06
CA GLY A 438 6.80 -22.44 -12.09
C GLY A 438 6.18 -21.23 -11.36
N ALA A 439 4.86 -21.02 -11.51
CA ALA A 439 4.14 -19.99 -10.77
C ALA A 439 4.23 -20.21 -9.25
N LEU A 440 4.04 -21.44 -8.80
CA LEU A 440 4.13 -21.80 -7.38
C LEU A 440 5.52 -21.55 -6.78
N GLU A 441 6.59 -21.80 -7.50
CA GLU A 441 7.96 -21.52 -7.08
C GLU A 441 8.20 -20.00 -6.91
N GLU A 442 7.73 -19.21 -7.87
CA GLU A 442 7.85 -17.75 -7.81
C GLU A 442 7.04 -17.17 -6.65
N PHE A 443 5.79 -17.60 -6.45
CA PHE A 443 4.97 -17.15 -5.31
C PHE A 443 5.52 -17.61 -3.95
N LYS A 444 6.14 -18.79 -3.87
CA LYS A 444 6.87 -19.21 -2.66
C LYS A 444 8.09 -18.32 -2.37
N SER A 445 8.79 -17.89 -3.41
CA SER A 445 9.90 -16.94 -3.27
C SER A 445 9.39 -15.58 -2.78
N TYR A 446 8.29 -15.08 -3.35
CA TYR A 446 7.58 -13.89 -2.90
C TYR A 446 7.19 -14.01 -1.41
N MET A 447 6.53 -15.09 -1.01
CA MET A 447 6.17 -15.37 0.38
C MET A 447 7.40 -15.43 1.29
N GLY A 448 8.49 -16.07 0.83
CA GLY A 448 9.73 -16.22 1.61
C GLY A 448 10.36 -14.89 1.98
N ILE A 449 10.31 -13.89 1.10
CA ILE A 449 10.80 -12.54 1.37
C ILE A 449 9.99 -11.91 2.51
N PHE A 450 8.66 -11.90 2.41
CA PHE A 450 7.83 -11.26 3.44
C PHE A 450 7.80 -12.04 4.75
N ARG A 451 7.90 -13.37 4.71
CA ARG A 451 8.08 -14.16 5.92
C ARG A 451 9.36 -13.81 6.68
N ARG A 452 10.47 -13.55 5.95
CA ARG A 452 11.71 -13.07 6.57
C ARG A 452 11.54 -11.68 7.18
N LEU A 453 10.93 -10.75 6.43
CA LEU A 453 10.69 -9.38 6.90
C LEU A 453 9.75 -9.35 8.13
N THR A 454 8.69 -10.13 8.15
CA THR A 454 7.77 -10.22 9.30
C THR A 454 8.38 -10.91 10.53
N LEU A 455 9.44 -11.70 10.38
CA LEU A 455 10.21 -12.19 11.53
C LEU A 455 11.10 -11.09 12.15
N GLN A 456 11.54 -10.11 11.35
CA GLN A 456 12.29 -8.95 11.85
C GLN A 456 11.39 -7.95 12.56
N ASP A 457 10.19 -7.70 12.04
CA ASP A 457 9.16 -6.86 12.67
C ASP A 457 7.76 -7.50 12.51
N PRO A 458 7.32 -8.28 13.52
CA PRO A 458 6.03 -8.95 13.50
C PRO A 458 4.81 -8.01 13.52
N ASP A 459 5.01 -6.76 13.89
CA ASP A 459 3.96 -5.76 13.95
C ASP A 459 3.84 -4.90 12.68
N ASN A 460 4.75 -5.08 11.72
CA ASN A 460 4.71 -4.34 10.46
C ASN A 460 3.49 -4.74 9.62
N SER A 461 2.47 -3.92 9.68
CA SER A 461 1.20 -4.18 9.01
C SER A 461 1.33 -4.29 7.48
N THR A 462 2.26 -3.53 6.88
CA THR A 462 2.50 -3.59 5.44
C THR A 462 3.08 -4.94 5.03
N TRP A 463 4.07 -5.45 5.77
CA TRP A 463 4.69 -6.75 5.48
C TRP A 463 3.75 -7.92 5.77
N LEU A 464 2.96 -7.82 6.86
CA LEU A 464 1.91 -8.81 7.15
C LEU A 464 0.86 -8.86 6.03
N ARG A 465 0.46 -7.70 5.51
CA ARG A 465 -0.47 -7.62 4.38
C ARG A 465 0.11 -8.33 3.15
N GLU A 466 1.35 -8.05 2.78
CA GLU A 466 1.98 -8.68 1.60
C GLU A 466 2.20 -10.19 1.81
N LEU A 467 2.53 -10.61 3.04
CA LEU A 467 2.56 -12.03 3.38
C LEU A 467 1.19 -12.67 3.13
N SER A 468 0.12 -12.00 3.52
CA SER A 468 -1.25 -12.50 3.29
C SER A 468 -1.60 -12.58 1.80
N VAL A 469 -1.21 -11.57 1.00
CA VAL A 469 -1.39 -11.57 -0.46
C VAL A 469 -0.64 -12.72 -1.12
N SER A 470 0.55 -13.08 -0.62
CA SER A 470 1.29 -14.25 -1.13
C SER A 470 0.53 -15.57 -0.91
N HIS A 471 -0.17 -15.73 0.22
CA HIS A 471 -1.06 -16.86 0.45
C HIS A 471 -2.24 -16.85 -0.54
N CYS A 472 -2.80 -15.69 -0.84
CA CYS A 472 -3.85 -15.55 -1.85
C CYS A 472 -3.36 -16.03 -3.24
N SER A 473 -2.15 -15.61 -3.65
CA SER A 473 -1.56 -16.02 -4.95
C SER A 473 -1.30 -17.52 -5.02
N ILE A 474 -0.76 -18.13 -3.96
CA ILE A 474 -0.54 -19.59 -3.87
C ILE A 474 -1.87 -20.34 -3.90
N GLY A 475 -2.89 -19.85 -3.17
CA GLY A 475 -4.24 -20.39 -3.20
C GLY A 475 -4.83 -20.40 -4.61
N GLY A 476 -4.62 -19.33 -5.38
CA GLY A 476 -5.03 -19.23 -6.78
C GLY A 476 -4.36 -20.29 -7.68
N VAL A 477 -3.08 -20.58 -7.46
CA VAL A 477 -2.40 -21.66 -8.20
C VAL A 477 -2.98 -23.03 -7.85
N PHE A 478 -3.20 -23.32 -6.56
CA PHE A 478 -3.83 -24.59 -6.16
C PHE A 478 -5.25 -24.73 -6.71
N GLN A 479 -6.01 -23.64 -6.76
CA GLN A 479 -7.33 -23.62 -7.39
C GLN A 479 -7.24 -23.95 -8.88
N ALA A 480 -6.28 -23.36 -9.60
CA ALA A 480 -6.05 -23.65 -11.02
C ALA A 480 -5.57 -25.10 -11.28
N GLN A 481 -4.87 -25.71 -10.32
CA GLN A 481 -4.50 -27.12 -10.34
C GLN A 481 -5.67 -28.06 -10.00
N GLY A 482 -6.85 -27.53 -9.64
CA GLY A 482 -7.97 -28.32 -9.14
C GLY A 482 -7.81 -28.82 -7.71
N ASN A 483 -6.74 -28.43 -7.01
CA ASN A 483 -6.50 -28.79 -5.61
C ASN A 483 -7.25 -27.83 -4.67
N LEU A 484 -8.59 -27.95 -4.65
CA LEU A 484 -9.47 -27.05 -3.92
C LEU A 484 -9.23 -27.09 -2.40
N THR A 485 -8.75 -28.19 -1.85
CA THR A 485 -8.46 -28.34 -0.42
C THR A 485 -7.28 -27.47 0.03
N GLU A 486 -6.18 -27.54 -0.69
CA GLU A 486 -5.01 -26.70 -0.38
C GLU A 486 -5.30 -25.22 -0.71
N ALA A 487 -6.05 -24.93 -1.79
CA ALA A 487 -6.50 -23.59 -2.10
C ALA A 487 -7.31 -22.98 -0.94
N LEU A 488 -8.27 -23.71 -0.39
CA LEU A 488 -9.08 -23.27 0.74
C LEU A 488 -8.21 -22.98 1.97
N LYS A 489 -7.23 -23.81 2.27
CA LYS A 489 -6.31 -23.65 3.39
C LYS A 489 -5.48 -22.35 3.27
N GLU A 490 -4.95 -22.09 2.08
CA GLU A 490 -4.19 -20.87 1.81
C GLU A 490 -5.08 -19.63 1.94
N TYR A 491 -6.29 -19.65 1.40
CA TYR A 491 -7.24 -18.54 1.53
C TYR A 491 -7.73 -18.33 2.97
N GLN A 492 -7.86 -19.39 3.78
CA GLN A 492 -8.14 -19.26 5.20
C GLN A 492 -6.98 -18.61 5.96
N THR A 493 -5.73 -18.90 5.58
CA THR A 493 -4.55 -18.24 6.16
C THR A 493 -4.53 -16.76 5.78
N TYR A 494 -4.84 -16.44 4.51
CA TYR A 494 -5.03 -15.06 4.05
C TYR A 494 -6.08 -14.33 4.90
N LEU A 495 -7.27 -14.90 5.05
CA LEU A 495 -8.35 -14.35 5.87
C LEU A 495 -7.90 -14.12 7.32
N GLN A 496 -7.20 -15.08 7.93
CA GLN A 496 -6.76 -14.98 9.32
C GLN A 496 -5.81 -13.81 9.55
N ILE A 497 -4.83 -13.61 8.66
CA ILE A 497 -3.86 -12.51 8.77
C ILE A 497 -4.57 -11.16 8.58
N ILE A 498 -5.41 -11.02 7.55
CA ILE A 498 -6.11 -9.78 7.26
C ILE A 498 -7.12 -9.42 8.37
N LYS A 499 -7.84 -10.41 8.91
CA LYS A 499 -8.73 -10.20 10.05
C LYS A 499 -7.96 -9.64 11.26
N GLY A 500 -6.78 -10.19 11.55
CA GLY A 500 -5.91 -9.66 12.62
C GLY A 500 -5.47 -8.21 12.36
N LEU A 501 -5.27 -7.80 11.11
CA LEU A 501 -4.99 -6.40 10.75
C LEU A 501 -6.24 -5.51 10.94
N CYS A 502 -7.41 -5.96 10.51
CA CYS A 502 -8.67 -5.23 10.70
C CYS A 502 -9.03 -5.07 12.19
N ASP A 503 -8.72 -6.07 13.02
CA ASP A 503 -8.91 -5.97 14.47
C ASP A 503 -8.02 -4.89 15.10
N ARG A 504 -6.82 -4.63 14.54
CA ARG A 504 -5.91 -3.56 14.97
C ARG A 504 -6.40 -2.17 14.54
N ASP A 505 -6.92 -2.04 13.33
CA ASP A 505 -7.48 -0.80 12.80
C ASP A 505 -8.73 -1.04 11.93
N PRO A 506 -9.91 -1.05 12.55
CA PRO A 506 -11.18 -1.28 11.84
C PRO A 506 -11.55 -0.18 10.84
N ASN A 507 -10.88 0.95 10.86
CA ASN A 507 -11.14 2.05 9.94
C ASN A 507 -10.26 2.02 8.68
N ASN A 508 -9.28 1.13 8.62
CA ASN A 508 -8.42 1.01 7.46
C ASN A 508 -9.16 0.36 6.28
N SER A 509 -9.53 1.18 5.33
CA SER A 509 -10.32 0.74 4.16
C SER A 509 -9.56 -0.23 3.24
N TYR A 510 -8.23 -0.16 3.20
CA TYR A 510 -7.43 -1.10 2.41
C TYR A 510 -7.50 -2.52 2.99
N TRP A 511 -7.43 -2.64 4.32
CA TRP A 511 -7.54 -3.95 4.98
C TRP A 511 -8.95 -4.51 4.94
N LEU A 512 -9.97 -3.65 5.05
CA LEU A 512 -11.36 -4.05 4.84
C LEU A 512 -11.61 -4.55 3.41
N MET A 513 -10.96 -3.92 2.42
CA MET A 513 -11.02 -4.38 1.04
C MET A 513 -10.37 -5.76 0.87
N ASP A 514 -9.18 -5.98 1.45
CA ASP A 514 -8.51 -7.28 1.44
C ASP A 514 -9.33 -8.34 2.19
N LEU A 515 -10.00 -7.97 3.29
CA LEU A 515 -10.93 -8.84 4.01
C LEU A 515 -12.09 -9.26 3.11
N ALA A 516 -12.67 -8.33 2.37
CA ALA A 516 -13.73 -8.61 1.40
C ALA A 516 -13.23 -9.58 0.31
N VAL A 517 -12.02 -9.35 -0.25
CA VAL A 517 -11.40 -10.24 -1.25
C VAL A 517 -11.15 -11.65 -0.68
N SER A 518 -10.76 -11.77 0.59
CA SER A 518 -10.55 -13.09 1.21
C SER A 518 -11.85 -13.92 1.27
N HIS A 519 -12.97 -13.27 1.59
CA HIS A 519 -14.31 -13.91 1.56
C HIS A 519 -14.73 -14.25 0.12
N ASP A 520 -14.42 -13.41 -0.87
CA ASP A 520 -14.66 -13.73 -2.29
C ASP A 520 -13.88 -14.99 -2.73
N CYS A 521 -12.60 -15.09 -2.37
CA CYS A 521 -11.78 -16.26 -2.69
C CYS A 521 -12.32 -17.54 -2.06
N ILE A 522 -12.66 -17.50 -0.77
CA ILE A 522 -13.24 -18.66 -0.05
C ILE A 522 -14.59 -19.05 -0.66
N GLY A 523 -15.47 -18.07 -0.89
CA GLY A 523 -16.77 -18.29 -1.51
C GLY A 523 -16.66 -18.94 -2.89
N SER A 524 -15.66 -18.51 -3.69
CA SER A 524 -15.40 -19.07 -5.02
C SER A 524 -14.93 -20.54 -4.96
N ILE A 525 -14.13 -20.93 -3.96
CA ILE A 525 -13.74 -22.34 -3.73
C ILE A 525 -14.93 -23.17 -3.30
N LEU A 526 -15.73 -22.67 -2.35
CA LEU A 526 -16.92 -23.37 -1.86
C LEU A 526 -17.96 -23.57 -2.98
N GLN A 527 -18.14 -22.59 -3.86
CA GLN A 527 -18.97 -22.73 -5.07
C GLN A 527 -18.43 -23.83 -5.99
N ALA A 528 -17.10 -23.87 -6.23
CA ALA A 528 -16.46 -24.92 -7.04
C ALA A 528 -16.60 -26.33 -6.41
N GLN A 529 -16.68 -26.43 -5.08
CA GLN A 529 -16.92 -27.66 -4.36
C GLN A 529 -18.41 -28.07 -4.34
N GLY A 530 -19.32 -27.22 -4.85
CA GLY A 530 -20.77 -27.42 -4.80
C GLY A 530 -21.41 -27.05 -3.46
N GLU A 531 -20.66 -26.46 -2.51
CA GLU A 531 -21.17 -26.03 -1.21
C GLU A 531 -21.84 -24.66 -1.31
N LEU A 532 -22.92 -24.60 -2.12
CA LEU A 532 -23.54 -23.34 -2.57
C LEU A 532 -24.06 -22.46 -1.43
N ASP A 533 -24.63 -23.05 -0.36
CA ASP A 533 -25.12 -22.26 0.79
C ASP A 533 -24.00 -21.58 1.56
N ARG A 534 -22.86 -22.26 1.73
CA ARG A 534 -21.67 -21.69 2.37
C ARG A 534 -21.03 -20.64 1.48
N ALA A 535 -20.96 -20.89 0.17
CA ALA A 535 -20.47 -19.91 -0.80
C ALA A 535 -21.31 -18.62 -0.77
N LEU A 536 -22.64 -18.75 -0.73
CA LEU A 536 -23.55 -17.62 -0.62
C LEU A 536 -23.30 -16.81 0.65
N ALA A 537 -23.09 -17.48 1.79
CA ALA A 537 -22.79 -16.81 3.06
C ALA A 537 -21.49 -15.99 2.98
N GLU A 538 -20.42 -16.54 2.38
CA GLU A 538 -19.16 -15.83 2.20
C GLU A 538 -19.32 -14.61 1.27
N PHE A 539 -20.02 -14.73 0.15
CA PHE A 539 -20.31 -13.61 -0.75
C PHE A 539 -21.21 -12.55 -0.13
N GLN A 540 -22.11 -12.93 0.80
CA GLN A 540 -22.89 -11.96 1.58
C GLN A 540 -22.01 -11.16 2.55
N ILE A 541 -21.01 -11.79 3.18
CA ILE A 541 -20.04 -11.06 4.02
C ILE A 541 -19.24 -10.10 3.15
N TYR A 542 -18.74 -10.55 1.99
CA TYR A 542 -18.08 -9.68 1.00
C TYR A 542 -18.97 -8.47 0.65
N GLN A 543 -20.24 -8.70 0.32
CA GLN A 543 -21.20 -7.65 -0.01
C GLN A 543 -21.38 -6.65 1.15
N ASN A 544 -21.56 -7.15 2.39
CA ASN A 544 -21.78 -6.30 3.56
C ASN A 544 -20.59 -5.37 3.82
N ILE A 545 -19.37 -5.89 3.69
CA ILE A 545 -18.14 -5.06 3.83
C ILE A 545 -18.11 -3.99 2.74
N MET A 546 -18.43 -4.33 1.50
CA MET A 546 -18.44 -3.36 0.40
C MET A 546 -19.56 -2.31 0.53
N GLN A 547 -20.73 -2.70 1.08
CA GLN A 547 -21.79 -1.75 1.41
C GLN A 547 -21.35 -0.77 2.51
N GLU A 548 -20.68 -1.26 3.54
CA GLU A 548 -20.13 -0.40 4.59
C GLU A 548 -19.13 0.60 4.03
N LEU A 549 -18.18 0.16 3.20
CA LEU A 549 -17.18 1.03 2.57
C LEU A 549 -17.83 2.08 1.68
N THR A 550 -18.82 1.69 0.83
CA THR A 550 -19.53 2.63 -0.04
C THR A 550 -20.40 3.64 0.73
N GLN A 551 -20.87 3.29 1.94
CA GLN A 551 -21.54 4.25 2.83
C GLN A 551 -20.57 5.27 3.42
N ARG A 552 -19.29 4.92 3.63
CA ARG A 552 -18.26 5.86 4.11
C ARG A 552 -17.93 6.91 3.04
N ASP A 553 -17.85 6.52 1.78
CA ASP A 553 -17.69 7.42 0.63
C ASP A 553 -18.35 6.82 -0.63
N SER A 554 -19.53 7.33 -0.96
CA SER A 554 -20.28 6.91 -2.16
C SER A 554 -19.65 7.39 -3.48
N SER A 555 -18.64 8.24 -3.43
CA SER A 555 -17.92 8.71 -4.63
C SER A 555 -16.71 7.82 -4.97
N ASN A 556 -16.37 6.84 -4.13
CA ASN A 556 -15.26 5.94 -4.39
C ASN A 556 -15.65 4.86 -5.41
N SER A 557 -15.23 5.06 -6.64
CA SER A 557 -15.57 4.18 -7.76
C SER A 557 -15.05 2.75 -7.63
N LEU A 558 -13.91 2.55 -6.96
CA LEU A 558 -13.37 1.20 -6.72
C LEU A 558 -14.26 0.39 -5.80
N TRP A 559 -14.83 1.02 -4.77
CA TRP A 559 -15.74 0.34 -3.86
C TRP A 559 -17.10 0.07 -4.48
N LEU A 560 -17.60 1.00 -5.28
CA LEU A 560 -18.84 0.79 -6.04
C LEU A 560 -18.67 -0.36 -7.05
N GLN A 561 -17.52 -0.45 -7.73
CA GLN A 561 -17.22 -1.56 -8.63
C GLN A 561 -17.13 -2.90 -7.89
N ALA A 562 -16.46 -2.95 -6.73
CA ALA A 562 -16.37 -4.15 -5.91
C ALA A 562 -17.74 -4.56 -5.33
N LEU A 563 -18.57 -3.60 -4.91
CA LEU A 563 -19.93 -3.85 -4.52
C LEU A 563 -20.75 -4.45 -5.68
N ALA A 564 -20.61 -3.91 -6.87
CA ALA A 564 -21.26 -4.45 -8.06
C ALA A 564 -20.79 -5.91 -8.32
N ALA A 565 -19.49 -6.19 -8.21
CA ALA A 565 -18.93 -7.53 -8.35
C ALA A 565 -19.52 -8.52 -7.33
N SER A 566 -19.78 -8.10 -6.08
CA SER A 566 -20.39 -8.94 -5.07
C SER A 566 -21.82 -9.40 -5.47
N TYR A 567 -22.60 -8.51 -6.06
CA TYR A 567 -23.92 -8.85 -6.61
C TYR A 567 -23.82 -9.85 -7.77
N ASN A 568 -22.80 -9.72 -8.63
CA ASN A 568 -22.54 -10.71 -9.68
C ASN A 568 -22.25 -12.10 -9.09
N LYS A 569 -21.40 -12.20 -8.05
CA LYS A 569 -21.07 -13.46 -7.38
C LYS A 569 -22.31 -14.11 -6.73
N ILE A 570 -23.09 -13.33 -5.99
CA ILE A 570 -24.35 -13.79 -5.38
C ILE A 570 -25.32 -14.27 -6.46
N GLY A 571 -25.48 -13.50 -7.55
CA GLY A 571 -26.37 -13.87 -8.64
C GLY A 571 -25.98 -15.20 -9.30
N ARG A 572 -24.68 -15.46 -9.48
CA ARG A 572 -24.16 -16.73 -10.02
C ARG A 572 -24.48 -17.92 -9.11
N VAL A 573 -24.24 -17.80 -7.79
CA VAL A 573 -24.59 -18.87 -6.85
C VAL A 573 -26.10 -19.12 -6.84
N GLN A 574 -26.92 -18.07 -6.85
CA GLN A 574 -28.39 -18.20 -6.93
C GLN A 574 -28.84 -18.86 -8.24
N GLN A 575 -28.14 -18.56 -9.35
CA GLN A 575 -28.37 -19.24 -10.63
C GLN A 575 -28.04 -20.74 -10.52
N ASP A 576 -26.89 -21.10 -9.91
CA ASP A 576 -26.48 -22.49 -9.70
C ASP A 576 -27.46 -23.25 -8.76
N GLN A 577 -28.11 -22.54 -7.84
CA GLN A 577 -29.22 -23.07 -6.97
C GLN A 577 -30.58 -23.15 -7.68
N GLY A 578 -30.68 -22.70 -8.95
CA GLY A 578 -31.96 -22.62 -9.68
C GLY A 578 -32.89 -21.49 -9.20
N GLN A 579 -32.40 -20.55 -8.41
CA GLN A 579 -33.15 -19.42 -7.87
C GLN A 579 -33.16 -18.23 -8.87
N HIS A 580 -33.70 -18.44 -10.08
CA HIS A 580 -33.61 -17.52 -11.19
C HIS A 580 -34.12 -16.11 -10.88
N LYS A 581 -35.22 -16.01 -10.10
CA LYS A 581 -35.77 -14.69 -9.74
C LYS A 581 -34.82 -13.86 -8.89
N GLN A 582 -34.18 -14.48 -7.89
CA GLN A 582 -33.19 -13.81 -7.03
C GLN A 582 -31.93 -13.48 -7.85
N ALA A 583 -31.45 -14.41 -8.67
CA ALA A 583 -30.31 -14.20 -9.54
C ALA A 583 -30.54 -13.02 -10.50
N LEU A 584 -31.71 -12.92 -11.14
CA LEU A 584 -32.05 -11.80 -12.00
C LEU A 584 -32.08 -10.46 -11.26
N GLN A 585 -32.56 -10.45 -10.02
CA GLN A 585 -32.54 -9.25 -9.18
C GLN A 585 -31.10 -8.84 -8.85
N ALA A 586 -30.24 -9.77 -8.47
CA ALA A 586 -28.84 -9.50 -8.20
C ALA A 586 -28.10 -8.98 -9.44
N PHE A 587 -28.28 -9.61 -10.60
CA PHE A 587 -27.65 -9.16 -11.86
C PHE A 587 -28.16 -7.82 -12.35
N ASN A 588 -29.45 -7.50 -12.13
CA ASN A 588 -29.97 -6.17 -12.44
C ASN A 588 -29.35 -5.10 -11.52
N THR A 589 -29.16 -5.41 -10.23
CA THR A 589 -28.47 -4.48 -9.32
C THR A 589 -27.01 -4.29 -9.74
N TYR A 590 -26.29 -5.36 -10.10
CA TYR A 590 -24.96 -5.31 -10.69
C TYR A 590 -24.93 -4.38 -11.91
N LYS A 591 -25.82 -4.61 -12.89
CA LYS A 591 -25.93 -3.78 -14.10
C LYS A 591 -26.17 -2.30 -13.78
N ASN A 592 -27.06 -2.01 -12.83
CA ASN A 592 -27.39 -0.62 -12.48
C ASN A 592 -26.20 0.11 -11.86
N LEU A 593 -25.48 -0.52 -10.92
CA LEU A 593 -24.27 0.04 -10.30
C LEU A 593 -23.18 0.31 -11.33
N ILE A 594 -22.93 -0.62 -12.24
CA ILE A 594 -21.93 -0.42 -13.30
C ILE A 594 -22.40 0.63 -14.32
N SER A 595 -23.69 0.71 -14.60
CA SER A 595 -24.23 1.78 -15.48
C SER A 595 -24.04 3.17 -14.86
N GLU A 596 -24.23 3.28 -13.54
CA GLU A 596 -23.97 4.52 -12.79
C GLU A 596 -22.50 4.92 -12.86
N LEU A 597 -21.59 3.98 -12.63
CA LEU A 597 -20.14 4.21 -12.77
C LEU A 597 -19.78 4.65 -14.19
N ASN A 598 -20.30 3.96 -15.20
CA ASN A 598 -20.02 4.27 -16.60
C ASN A 598 -20.55 5.67 -17.03
N GLN A 599 -21.60 6.18 -16.37
CA GLN A 599 -22.09 7.55 -16.60
C GLN A 599 -21.15 8.62 -16.03
N GLN A 600 -20.36 8.30 -14.99
CA GLN A 600 -19.40 9.22 -14.38
C GLN A 600 -18.20 9.46 -15.31
N ASP A 601 -17.74 8.43 -16.01
CA ASP A 601 -16.68 8.52 -17.02
C ASP A 601 -16.94 7.54 -18.18
N LEU A 602 -17.48 8.08 -19.26
CA LEU A 602 -17.79 7.33 -20.50
C LEU A 602 -16.54 6.84 -21.24
N GLN A 603 -15.33 7.26 -20.84
CA GLN A 603 -14.08 6.81 -21.42
C GLN A 603 -13.44 5.67 -20.64
N ASN A 604 -13.97 5.31 -19.47
CA ASN A 604 -13.44 4.23 -18.66
C ASN A 604 -13.76 2.87 -19.27
N THR A 605 -12.78 2.29 -19.92
CA THR A 605 -12.93 1.02 -20.65
C THR A 605 -13.19 -0.18 -19.74
N ILE A 606 -12.76 -0.11 -18.47
CA ILE A 606 -13.02 -1.17 -17.48
C ILE A 606 -14.52 -1.21 -17.17
N TRP A 607 -15.12 -0.08 -16.88
CA TRP A 607 -16.55 0.00 -16.57
C TRP A 607 -17.44 -0.33 -17.78
N GLN A 608 -17.00 0.07 -18.99
CA GLN A 608 -17.69 -0.34 -20.22
C GLN A 608 -17.67 -1.86 -20.38
N ARG A 609 -16.53 -2.51 -20.14
CA ARG A 609 -16.41 -3.96 -20.16
C ARG A 609 -17.28 -4.64 -19.11
N ASP A 610 -17.25 -4.15 -17.86
CA ASP A 610 -18.08 -4.69 -16.77
C ASP A 610 -19.58 -4.54 -17.09
N LEU A 611 -19.99 -3.45 -17.73
CA LEU A 611 -21.38 -3.26 -18.20
C LEU A 611 -21.77 -4.30 -19.24
N SER A 612 -20.88 -4.63 -20.15
CA SER A 612 -21.10 -5.71 -21.12
C SER A 612 -21.31 -7.06 -20.40
N ILE A 613 -20.43 -7.38 -19.42
CA ILE A 613 -20.56 -8.61 -18.60
C ILE A 613 -21.91 -8.62 -17.86
N ALA A 614 -22.34 -7.49 -17.29
CA ALA A 614 -23.61 -7.39 -16.60
C ALA A 614 -24.81 -7.67 -17.52
N HIS A 615 -24.75 -7.18 -18.77
CA HIS A 615 -25.76 -7.50 -19.78
C HIS A 615 -25.76 -8.99 -20.14
N ILE A 616 -24.61 -9.62 -20.25
CA ILE A 616 -24.50 -11.07 -20.49
C ILE A 616 -25.13 -11.87 -19.34
N CYS A 617 -24.84 -11.52 -18.08
CA CYS A 617 -25.42 -12.18 -16.92
C CYS A 617 -26.96 -12.08 -16.88
N VAL A 618 -27.51 -10.91 -17.16
CA VAL A 618 -28.98 -10.71 -17.29
C VAL A 618 -29.54 -11.55 -18.43
N GLY A 619 -28.89 -11.53 -19.60
CA GLY A 619 -29.29 -12.29 -20.77
C GLY A 619 -29.31 -13.79 -20.52
N SER A 620 -28.32 -14.33 -19.80
CA SER A 620 -28.21 -15.76 -19.49
C SER A 620 -29.36 -16.26 -18.62
N ILE A 621 -29.78 -15.48 -17.61
CA ILE A 621 -30.96 -15.83 -16.78
C ILE A 621 -32.26 -15.73 -17.55
N LEU A 622 -32.41 -14.68 -18.37
CA LEU A 622 -33.61 -14.54 -19.21
C LEU A 622 -33.73 -15.67 -20.23
N GLN A 623 -32.59 -16.14 -20.79
CA GLN A 623 -32.56 -17.29 -21.67
C GLN A 623 -32.95 -18.58 -20.93
N ALA A 624 -32.42 -18.78 -19.72
CA ALA A 624 -32.78 -19.94 -18.87
C ALA A 624 -34.27 -19.95 -18.51
N ASP A 625 -34.89 -18.78 -18.33
CA ASP A 625 -36.33 -18.62 -18.08
C ASP A 625 -37.18 -18.66 -19.35
N GLY A 626 -36.57 -18.89 -20.53
CA GLY A 626 -37.30 -18.95 -21.82
C GLY A 626 -37.71 -17.60 -22.39
N GLN A 627 -37.24 -16.48 -21.80
CA GLN A 627 -37.54 -15.13 -22.26
C GLN A 627 -36.50 -14.72 -23.35
N LEU A 628 -36.53 -15.45 -24.47
CA LEU A 628 -35.50 -15.41 -25.52
C LEU A 628 -35.37 -14.04 -26.19
N THR A 629 -36.45 -13.29 -26.38
CA THR A 629 -36.44 -11.97 -27.01
C THR A 629 -35.71 -10.94 -26.13
N GLU A 630 -35.96 -10.96 -24.83
CA GLU A 630 -35.33 -10.08 -23.86
C GLU A 630 -33.86 -10.49 -23.63
N ALA A 631 -33.56 -11.79 -23.64
CA ALA A 631 -32.19 -12.30 -23.59
C ALA A 631 -31.36 -11.83 -24.77
N LEU A 632 -31.91 -11.91 -26.00
CA LEU A 632 -31.23 -11.44 -27.23
C LEU A 632 -30.91 -9.95 -27.16
N LYS A 633 -31.87 -9.10 -26.72
CA LYS A 633 -31.61 -7.67 -26.51
C LYS A 633 -30.47 -7.40 -25.54
N ALA A 634 -30.38 -8.18 -24.46
CA ALA A 634 -29.32 -8.04 -23.49
C ALA A 634 -27.95 -8.44 -24.10
N PHE A 635 -27.87 -9.53 -24.83
CA PHE A 635 -26.64 -9.97 -25.50
C PHE A 635 -26.19 -9.00 -26.61
N GLU A 636 -27.14 -8.44 -27.39
CA GLU A 636 -26.85 -7.42 -28.39
C GLU A 636 -26.32 -6.12 -27.77
N ALA A 637 -26.87 -5.70 -26.62
CA ALA A 637 -26.35 -4.56 -25.88
C ALA A 637 -24.91 -4.80 -25.42
N ALA A 638 -24.60 -6.00 -24.95
CA ALA A 638 -23.23 -6.38 -24.58
C ALA A 638 -22.30 -6.33 -25.80
N LYS A 639 -22.70 -6.95 -26.92
CA LYS A 639 -21.94 -6.95 -28.18
C LYS A 639 -21.60 -5.54 -28.64
N LEU A 640 -22.58 -4.63 -28.64
CA LEU A 640 -22.39 -3.25 -29.07
C LEU A 640 -21.31 -2.51 -28.25
N ILE A 641 -21.30 -2.72 -26.93
CA ILE A 641 -20.32 -2.11 -26.05
C ILE A 641 -18.91 -2.63 -26.37
N ILE A 642 -18.72 -3.95 -26.42
CA ILE A 642 -17.44 -4.57 -26.66
C ILE A 642 -16.94 -4.33 -28.08
N GLN A 643 -17.82 -4.29 -29.08
CA GLN A 643 -17.48 -3.96 -30.46
C GLN A 643 -16.90 -2.54 -30.56
N LYS A 644 -17.48 -1.58 -29.84
CA LYS A 644 -16.97 -0.21 -29.79
C LYS A 644 -15.58 -0.19 -29.10
N LEU A 645 -15.36 -0.93 -28.03
CA LEU A 645 -14.07 -1.03 -27.37
C LEU A 645 -13.00 -1.63 -28.30
N SER A 646 -13.31 -2.73 -28.98
CA SER A 646 -12.38 -3.38 -29.90
C SER A 646 -12.04 -2.54 -31.14
N GLN A 647 -12.87 -1.57 -31.50
CA GLN A 647 -12.54 -0.60 -32.55
C GLN A 647 -11.52 0.45 -32.09
N THR A 648 -11.48 0.80 -30.81
CA THR A 648 -10.51 1.76 -30.27
C THR A 648 -9.11 1.15 -30.18
N GLU A 649 -9.00 -0.13 -29.87
CA GLU A 649 -7.74 -0.87 -29.78
C GLU A 649 -7.90 -2.27 -30.43
N PRO A 650 -7.73 -2.38 -31.75
CA PRO A 650 -8.01 -3.62 -32.50
C PRO A 650 -7.14 -4.82 -32.14
N THR A 651 -6.03 -4.61 -31.42
CA THR A 651 -5.10 -5.65 -30.98
C THR A 651 -5.33 -6.09 -29.53
N HIS A 652 -6.28 -5.51 -28.82
CA HIS A 652 -6.55 -5.84 -27.42
C HIS A 652 -7.23 -7.20 -27.31
N SER A 653 -6.43 -8.23 -27.02
CA SER A 653 -6.86 -9.63 -27.02
C SER A 653 -8.04 -9.92 -26.07
N GLY A 654 -8.12 -9.26 -24.91
CA GLY A 654 -9.21 -9.44 -23.96
C GLY A 654 -10.56 -8.98 -24.54
N TRP A 655 -10.61 -7.83 -25.20
CA TRP A 655 -11.86 -7.32 -25.81
C TRP A 655 -12.27 -8.14 -27.03
N LEU A 656 -11.30 -8.61 -27.81
CA LEU A 656 -11.59 -9.53 -28.91
C LEU A 656 -12.17 -10.85 -28.39
N SER A 657 -11.63 -11.39 -27.29
CA SER A 657 -12.18 -12.58 -26.65
C SER A 657 -13.60 -12.38 -26.13
N ASP A 658 -13.86 -11.23 -25.47
CA ASP A 658 -15.20 -10.89 -25.00
C ASP A 658 -16.19 -10.71 -26.17
N LEU A 659 -15.74 -10.12 -27.30
CA LEU A 659 -16.56 -10.00 -28.50
C LEU A 659 -16.92 -11.37 -29.11
N ALA A 660 -15.95 -12.29 -29.19
CA ALA A 660 -16.21 -13.66 -29.62
C ALA A 660 -17.26 -14.33 -28.73
N ASN A 661 -17.15 -14.18 -27.40
CA ASN A 661 -18.14 -14.70 -26.45
C ASN A 661 -19.54 -14.09 -26.66
N CYS A 662 -19.64 -12.78 -26.94
CA CYS A 662 -20.94 -12.15 -27.26
C CYS A 662 -21.59 -12.79 -28.49
N HIS A 663 -20.83 -13.00 -29.57
CA HIS A 663 -21.30 -13.67 -30.76
C HIS A 663 -21.76 -15.11 -30.46
N ALA A 664 -21.04 -15.84 -29.63
CA ALA A 664 -21.42 -17.17 -29.18
C ALA A 664 -22.79 -17.19 -28.45
N TRP A 665 -23.00 -16.29 -27.49
CA TRP A 665 -24.26 -16.17 -26.75
C TRP A 665 -25.42 -15.80 -27.65
N ILE A 666 -25.26 -14.86 -28.57
CA ILE A 666 -26.29 -14.47 -29.55
C ILE A 666 -26.63 -15.64 -30.45
N SER A 667 -25.63 -16.32 -31.02
CA SER A 667 -25.85 -17.49 -31.88
C SER A 667 -26.62 -18.58 -31.15
N ASN A 668 -26.25 -18.92 -29.90
CA ASN A 668 -26.98 -19.92 -29.12
C ASN A 668 -28.42 -19.53 -28.82
N CYS A 669 -28.70 -18.26 -28.54
CA CYS A 669 -30.03 -17.73 -28.31
C CYS A 669 -30.88 -17.82 -29.58
N LEU A 670 -30.33 -17.43 -30.74
CA LEU A 670 -31.00 -17.49 -32.05
C LEU A 670 -31.29 -18.93 -32.47
N VAL A 671 -30.39 -19.88 -32.21
CA VAL A 671 -30.66 -21.31 -32.44
C VAL A 671 -31.86 -21.76 -31.64
N THR A 672 -31.95 -21.37 -30.35
CA THR A 672 -33.08 -21.71 -29.47
C THR A 672 -34.38 -21.09 -29.95
N GLN A 673 -34.36 -19.91 -30.59
CA GLN A 673 -35.51 -19.27 -31.23
C GLN A 673 -35.88 -19.88 -32.58
N GLY A 674 -35.03 -20.73 -33.16
CA GLY A 674 -35.21 -21.32 -34.48
C GLY A 674 -34.75 -20.42 -35.62
N ASN A 675 -34.11 -19.29 -35.37
CA ASN A 675 -33.55 -18.37 -36.35
C ASN A 675 -32.12 -18.81 -36.73
N LEU A 676 -32.03 -19.91 -37.54
CA LEU A 676 -30.78 -20.59 -37.82
C LEU A 676 -29.85 -19.76 -38.77
N THR A 677 -30.42 -18.91 -39.61
CA THR A 677 -29.63 -18.10 -40.60
C THR A 677 -28.82 -17.05 -39.85
N ASP A 678 -29.48 -16.24 -39.01
CA ASP A 678 -28.79 -15.20 -38.24
C ASP A 678 -27.81 -15.85 -37.20
N ALA A 679 -28.17 -17.01 -36.64
CA ALA A 679 -27.28 -17.76 -35.77
C ALA A 679 -25.98 -18.16 -36.47
N LEU A 680 -26.06 -18.50 -37.76
CA LEU A 680 -24.90 -18.86 -38.59
C LEU A 680 -23.92 -17.71 -38.75
N ASP A 681 -24.45 -16.50 -39.02
CA ASP A 681 -23.65 -15.30 -39.21
C ASP A 681 -22.85 -14.95 -37.93
N ASP A 682 -23.53 -14.97 -36.75
CA ASP A 682 -22.84 -14.72 -35.48
C ASP A 682 -21.80 -15.82 -35.14
N ARG A 683 -22.09 -17.11 -35.44
CA ARG A 683 -21.11 -18.19 -35.25
C ARG A 683 -19.87 -18.04 -36.13
N GLN A 684 -20.03 -17.62 -37.38
CA GLN A 684 -18.91 -17.34 -38.28
C GLN A 684 -18.09 -16.14 -37.82
N ALA A 685 -18.74 -15.09 -37.31
CA ALA A 685 -18.05 -13.95 -36.73
C ALA A 685 -17.21 -14.33 -35.49
N GLU A 686 -17.75 -15.17 -34.58
CA GLU A 686 -16.98 -15.73 -33.45
C GLU A 686 -15.72 -16.44 -33.91
N ILE A 687 -15.85 -17.35 -34.90
CA ILE A 687 -14.73 -18.12 -35.42
C ILE A 687 -13.65 -17.21 -36.03
N ALA A 688 -14.04 -16.21 -36.81
CA ALA A 688 -13.11 -15.26 -37.41
C ALA A 688 -12.32 -14.48 -36.34
N ILE A 689 -12.97 -14.07 -35.26
CA ILE A 689 -12.32 -13.37 -34.15
C ILE A 689 -11.35 -14.30 -33.42
N LEU A 690 -11.72 -15.55 -33.14
CA LEU A 690 -10.85 -16.54 -32.46
C LEU A 690 -9.63 -16.89 -33.32
N GLN A 691 -9.79 -16.99 -34.64
CA GLN A 691 -8.67 -17.17 -35.57
C GLN A 691 -7.71 -15.98 -35.53
N ASN A 692 -8.22 -14.75 -35.51
CA ASN A 692 -7.41 -13.54 -35.34
C ASN A 692 -6.64 -13.56 -34.00
N LEU A 693 -7.29 -13.91 -32.91
CA LEU A 693 -6.65 -14.04 -31.58
C LEU A 693 -5.48 -15.03 -31.59
N LEU A 694 -5.62 -16.15 -32.29
CA LEU A 694 -4.56 -17.15 -32.46
C LEU A 694 -3.42 -16.67 -33.36
N THR A 695 -3.61 -15.66 -34.22
CA THR A 695 -2.48 -15.02 -34.90
C THR A 695 -1.65 -14.14 -33.94
N ILE A 696 -2.29 -13.55 -32.91
CA ILE A 696 -1.63 -12.73 -31.90
C ILE A 696 -0.86 -13.63 -30.92
N ASN A 697 -1.50 -14.72 -30.44
CA ASN A 697 -0.86 -15.69 -29.54
C ASN A 697 -1.21 -17.13 -29.93
N PRO A 698 -0.40 -17.77 -30.80
CA PRO A 698 -0.65 -19.12 -31.31
C PRO A 698 -0.66 -20.23 -30.24
N ASN A 699 -0.04 -19.98 -29.10
CA ASN A 699 0.12 -20.98 -28.03
C ASN A 699 -0.97 -20.89 -26.94
N ASN A 700 -1.98 -20.03 -27.10
CA ASN A 700 -3.07 -19.93 -26.15
C ASN A 700 -4.03 -21.12 -26.29
N THR A 701 -3.94 -22.04 -25.34
CA THR A 701 -4.72 -23.29 -25.33
C THR A 701 -6.23 -23.06 -25.17
N ASP A 702 -6.63 -22.04 -24.41
CA ASP A 702 -8.05 -21.73 -24.16
C ASP A 702 -8.73 -21.27 -25.47
N TRP A 703 -8.06 -20.39 -26.24
CA TRP A 703 -8.60 -19.96 -27.53
C TRP A 703 -8.63 -21.09 -28.55
N GLN A 704 -7.66 -22.00 -28.52
CA GLN A 704 -7.67 -23.21 -29.37
C GLN A 704 -8.88 -24.10 -29.06
N VAL A 705 -9.14 -24.35 -27.77
CA VAL A 705 -10.29 -25.13 -27.31
C VAL A 705 -11.61 -24.44 -27.71
N THR A 706 -11.72 -23.15 -27.45
CA THR A 706 -12.91 -22.37 -27.80
C THR A 706 -13.17 -22.35 -29.30
N LEU A 707 -12.13 -22.21 -30.13
CA LEU A 707 -12.26 -22.27 -31.59
C LEU A 707 -12.75 -23.64 -32.06
N ASN A 708 -12.20 -24.73 -31.51
CA ASN A 708 -12.65 -26.08 -31.85
C ASN A 708 -14.13 -26.31 -31.49
N ASN A 709 -14.57 -25.81 -30.32
CA ASN A 709 -15.97 -25.88 -29.91
C ASN A 709 -16.87 -25.07 -30.86
N ALA A 710 -16.45 -23.87 -31.26
CA ALA A 710 -17.19 -23.02 -32.18
C ALA A 710 -17.31 -23.67 -33.57
N LEU A 711 -16.25 -24.32 -34.07
CA LEU A 711 -16.27 -25.05 -35.34
C LEU A 711 -17.21 -26.26 -35.30
N ASN A 712 -17.24 -27.01 -34.21
CA ASN A 712 -18.18 -28.11 -34.01
C ASN A 712 -19.62 -27.61 -34.03
N SER A 713 -19.92 -26.53 -33.27
CA SER A 713 -21.26 -25.91 -33.26
C SER A 713 -21.66 -25.34 -34.61
N LEU A 714 -20.70 -24.84 -35.40
CA LEU A 714 -20.96 -24.40 -36.77
C LEU A 714 -21.40 -25.58 -37.66
N ALA A 715 -20.72 -26.73 -37.58
CA ALA A 715 -21.06 -27.90 -38.34
C ALA A 715 -22.47 -28.44 -38.00
N GLU A 716 -22.80 -28.50 -36.71
CA GLU A 716 -24.16 -28.85 -36.23
C GLU A 716 -25.22 -27.92 -36.77
N LEU A 717 -24.97 -26.59 -36.72
CA LEU A 717 -25.91 -25.57 -37.20
C LEU A 717 -26.14 -25.69 -38.73
N GLN A 718 -25.08 -25.93 -39.52
CA GLN A 718 -25.20 -26.14 -40.96
C GLN A 718 -26.02 -27.40 -41.29
N GLN A 719 -25.86 -28.46 -40.50
CA GLN A 719 -26.67 -29.69 -40.65
C GLN A 719 -28.15 -29.43 -40.33
N LEU A 720 -28.45 -28.63 -39.28
CA LEU A 720 -29.83 -28.25 -38.95
C LEU A 720 -30.49 -27.42 -40.07
N ILE A 721 -29.75 -26.48 -40.67
CA ILE A 721 -30.22 -25.69 -41.82
C ILE A 721 -30.53 -26.58 -43.03
N GLN A 722 -29.61 -27.50 -43.37
CA GLN A 722 -29.82 -28.46 -44.47
C GLN A 722 -31.05 -29.34 -44.26
N ASN A 723 -31.28 -29.78 -43.03
CA ASN A 723 -32.44 -30.59 -42.67
C ASN A 723 -33.75 -29.76 -42.78
N GLN A 724 -33.75 -28.48 -42.43
CA GLN A 724 -34.90 -27.60 -42.61
C GLN A 724 -35.26 -27.36 -44.08
N HIS A 725 -34.29 -27.32 -44.98
CA HIS A 725 -34.49 -27.14 -46.41
C HIS A 725 -34.87 -28.46 -47.13
N SER A 726 -34.75 -29.60 -46.44
CA SER A 726 -35.06 -30.91 -46.99
C SER A 726 -36.46 -31.41 -46.62
N HIS A 727 -37.16 -30.67 -45.76
CA HIS A 727 -38.55 -30.83 -45.40
C HIS A 727 -39.39 -29.68 -45.92
#